data_efcbf49b047d2014209ccf1a8e552e4f
#
_entry.id   efcbf49b047d2014209ccf1a8e552e4f
#
_cell.length_a   1.000
_cell.length_b   1.000
_cell.length_c   1.000
_cell.angle_alpha   90.00
_cell.angle_beta   90.00
_cell.angle_gamma   90.00
#
_symmetry.space_group_name_H-M   'P 1'
#
loop_
_entity.id
_entity.type
_entity.pdbx_description
1 polymer ?
#
loop_
_entity_poly.entity_id
_entity_poly.type
_entity_poly.pdbx_seq_one_letter_code
_entity_poly.pdbx_strand_id
1 'polypeptide(L)'
;MTTAAPGSVVTLTATVMAGSTPVTPGQVNFCDATARFCTDIHLLGTAQLTANGTATLKFRPGVGSHSYKAVLAEPAGPGPSASTASSLTVTASQGTGQLATTTYLEASGVPNIFSLTATVPGNGKTLPTGMVSFVDASNGNAVLGTAALTSETGGGFADSSLLSVASQNTGNTVLIADLNGDGIPDLVMLEEDNLSVLLGNGDGTFTAAPSPSTDLPGAIAVGDFNGDGIPDLYVAPILDEGTTEVLLGNGDGTFTSANGSLGNGIVTSNSIAAADFNGDGKLDLVEACTSVDEQPCNLLLILSGNGDGTFTQSCETPLAFAGSQSMVVGDFNGDGQPDVAVINSGANGVNVFLNGGGCLSAVYSIPATGAGPTSIAAADFNGDGKLDLAVANSGSNNVTILLGNGDGAFTAAESPATGMAPNSIAVADFNGDGVPDLAVANAGSSNVTILLGNDDGTFTAAATPAADTGSTSVAAADINGDGKEDLVVVNSADSSATALLAETALTIATVNNISPAGAGTHLVKAIYSGDANYGGSTSAEVSLTVVPPGFTLSGTPVSVVAGATGTSTLTITPTNGFSGTVTLECDGGGYPGGANDVPTCSSIPPVTISGNAPATTLLSIQTQPGTTPAQYIEFVNAVDSSGVAMANTTVAVTVSAPPPRFALTNTTVSIATPGGSGTSTITVSPSAGFTGSVALSCTVTGPANAVDLPSCAVAAPPAITGTAAVTATLTVNTTAASRSSSVTDHTTTAFRNQRPPMLALGGGSTVAAFLFFGLPLRRRGRKTLLSLFLLGAFAAMVMGCGGAQKAANPVPTPANPGTTVGNYMVTVTGSSGALSASTTVAITVN
;
A
#
# COMPACT_ATOMS: atom_id res chain seq x y z
N MET A 1 -19.38 44.47 -25.42
CA MET A 1 -20.01 43.30 -26.10
C MET A 1 -20.79 42.58 -25.03
N THR A 2 -22.04 42.32 -25.24
CA THR A 2 -22.91 41.74 -24.19
C THR A 2 -23.11 40.23 -24.39
N THR A 3 -22.70 39.68 -25.52
CA THR A 3 -22.82 38.24 -25.83
C THR A 3 -21.65 37.77 -26.70
N ALA A 4 -21.16 36.58 -26.46
CA ALA A 4 -20.15 35.89 -27.24
C ALA A 4 -20.57 34.44 -27.50
N ALA A 5 -20.00 33.80 -28.54
CA ALA A 5 -20.14 32.38 -28.77
C ALA A 5 -19.14 31.61 -27.89
N PRO A 6 -19.40 30.35 -27.55
CA PRO A 6 -18.42 29.53 -26.83
C PRO A 6 -17.10 29.42 -27.57
N GLY A 7 -15.98 29.44 -26.86
CA GLY A 7 -14.64 29.41 -27.43
C GLY A 7 -14.21 30.66 -28.20
N SER A 8 -15.04 31.76 -28.17
CA SER A 8 -14.66 33.00 -28.79
C SER A 8 -13.65 33.74 -27.91
N VAL A 9 -12.59 34.28 -28.49
CA VAL A 9 -11.69 35.21 -27.80
C VAL A 9 -12.42 36.52 -27.50
N VAL A 10 -12.44 36.95 -26.25
CA VAL A 10 -13.01 38.20 -25.76
C VAL A 10 -11.85 39.12 -25.37
N THR A 11 -11.93 40.35 -25.82
CA THR A 11 -10.96 41.36 -25.42
C THR A 11 -11.62 42.30 -24.41
N LEU A 12 -11.08 42.35 -23.19
CA LEU A 12 -11.39 43.37 -22.21
C LEU A 12 -10.49 44.58 -22.47
N THR A 13 -11.06 45.78 -22.45
CA THR A 13 -10.28 46.99 -22.64
C THR A 13 -10.62 47.97 -21.51
N ALA A 14 -9.62 48.36 -20.75
CA ALA A 14 -9.72 49.44 -19.78
C ALA A 14 -9.10 50.70 -20.34
N THR A 15 -9.71 51.88 -20.05
CA THR A 15 -9.14 53.18 -20.37
C THR A 15 -9.04 53.99 -19.09
N VAL A 16 -7.83 54.35 -18.73
CA VAL A 16 -7.57 55.11 -17.50
C VAL A 16 -7.19 56.55 -17.85
N MET A 17 -7.96 57.48 -17.28
CA MET A 17 -7.83 58.91 -17.57
C MET A 17 -7.80 59.71 -16.27
N ALA A 18 -6.87 60.65 -16.13
CA ALA A 18 -6.88 61.67 -15.11
C ALA A 18 -7.50 62.95 -15.71
N GLY A 19 -8.80 63.13 -15.57
CA GLY A 19 -9.55 64.16 -16.29
C GLY A 19 -9.63 63.88 -17.78
N SER A 20 -8.94 64.67 -18.60
CA SER A 20 -8.83 64.49 -20.06
C SER A 20 -7.45 63.90 -20.50
N THR A 21 -6.54 63.70 -19.56
CA THR A 21 -5.18 63.24 -19.85
C THR A 21 -5.10 61.71 -19.61
N PRO A 22 -4.58 60.92 -20.58
CA PRO A 22 -4.31 59.52 -20.38
C PRO A 22 -3.36 59.30 -19.21
N VAL A 23 -3.64 58.30 -18.39
CA VAL A 23 -2.71 57.84 -17.35
C VAL A 23 -1.74 56.84 -18.00
N THR A 24 -0.46 57.09 -17.83
CA THR A 24 0.60 56.25 -18.33
C THR A 24 1.94 56.70 -17.71
N PRO A 25 2.80 55.82 -17.31
CA PRO A 25 2.64 54.38 -17.27
C PRO A 25 1.69 53.91 -16.17
N GLY A 26 1.36 52.64 -16.07
CA GLY A 26 0.54 51.98 -15.05
C GLY A 26 0.11 50.61 -15.49
N GLN A 27 -0.31 49.79 -14.53
CA GLN A 27 -0.80 48.45 -14.74
C GLN A 27 -2.28 48.34 -14.40
N VAL A 28 -3.03 47.55 -15.16
CA VAL A 28 -4.44 47.29 -14.92
C VAL A 28 -4.65 45.80 -14.69
N ASN A 29 -5.26 45.50 -13.56
CA ASN A 29 -5.72 44.16 -13.24
C ASN A 29 -7.15 43.98 -13.75
N PHE A 30 -7.38 42.93 -14.54
CA PHE A 30 -8.71 42.52 -14.97
C PHE A 30 -9.14 41.31 -14.14
N CYS A 31 -10.34 41.37 -13.56
CA CYS A 31 -10.83 40.33 -12.65
C CYS A 31 -12.33 40.13 -12.73
N ASP A 32 -12.83 39.08 -12.12
CA ASP A 32 -14.26 38.89 -11.91
C ASP A 32 -14.81 40.03 -11.06
N ALA A 33 -15.94 40.62 -11.46
CA ALA A 33 -16.52 41.76 -10.78
C ALA A 33 -17.07 41.41 -9.40
N THR A 34 -17.30 40.15 -9.10
CA THR A 34 -17.76 39.68 -7.77
C THR A 34 -16.60 39.63 -6.79
N ALA A 35 -15.37 39.56 -7.27
CA ALA A 35 -14.18 39.52 -6.47
C ALA A 35 -14.05 40.75 -5.57
N ARG A 36 -13.72 40.54 -4.33
CA ARG A 36 -13.43 41.62 -3.38
C ARG A 36 -12.08 42.26 -3.70
N PHE A 37 -11.11 41.44 -4.03
CA PHE A 37 -9.75 41.82 -4.43
C PHE A 37 -9.49 41.37 -5.86
N CYS A 38 -8.57 42.00 -6.54
CA CYS A 38 -8.23 41.74 -7.93
C CYS A 38 -6.78 41.31 -8.02
N THR A 39 -6.31 40.53 -7.06
CA THR A 39 -4.90 40.14 -6.89
C THR A 39 -4.73 38.65 -6.55
N ASP A 40 -5.82 37.90 -6.50
CA ASP A 40 -5.87 36.48 -6.14
C ASP A 40 -6.42 35.65 -7.30
N ILE A 41 -7.02 34.50 -7.02
CA ILE A 41 -7.66 33.61 -7.99
C ILE A 41 -8.73 34.28 -8.89
N HIS A 42 -9.22 35.44 -8.53
CA HIS A 42 -10.17 36.20 -9.33
C HIS A 42 -9.51 37.11 -10.37
N LEU A 43 -8.16 37.14 -10.37
CA LEU A 43 -7.38 37.87 -11.35
C LEU A 43 -7.37 37.09 -12.66
N LEU A 44 -8.00 37.66 -13.70
CA LEU A 44 -7.96 37.09 -15.06
C LEU A 44 -6.65 37.38 -15.76
N GLY A 45 -5.98 38.47 -15.40
CA GLY A 45 -4.71 38.85 -15.93
C GLY A 45 -4.45 40.35 -15.75
N THR A 46 -3.22 40.75 -16.00
CA THR A 46 -2.75 42.10 -15.92
C THR A 46 -2.31 42.62 -17.28
N ALA A 47 -2.48 43.91 -17.55
CA ALA A 47 -1.96 44.53 -18.75
C ALA A 47 -1.44 45.94 -18.47
N GLN A 48 -0.33 46.28 -19.14
CA GLN A 48 0.27 47.62 -19.07
C GLN A 48 -0.58 48.65 -19.78
N LEU A 49 -0.56 49.88 -19.29
CA LEU A 49 -1.22 51.02 -19.95
C LEU A 49 -0.34 51.51 -21.11
N THR A 50 -0.89 51.54 -22.31
CA THR A 50 -0.29 52.14 -23.48
C THR A 50 -0.19 53.65 -23.32
N ALA A 51 0.58 54.33 -24.19
CA ALA A 51 0.69 55.78 -24.23
C ALA A 51 -0.66 56.52 -24.33
N ASN A 52 -1.72 55.86 -24.74
CA ASN A 52 -3.08 56.39 -24.80
C ASN A 52 -3.92 56.11 -23.54
N GLY A 53 -3.28 55.54 -22.50
CA GLY A 53 -3.94 55.16 -21.26
C GLY A 53 -4.91 53.99 -21.41
N THR A 54 -4.67 53.10 -22.35
CA THR A 54 -5.49 51.90 -22.55
C THR A 54 -4.68 50.61 -22.21
N ALA A 55 -5.33 49.66 -21.53
CA ALA A 55 -4.86 48.33 -21.29
C ALA A 55 -5.83 47.32 -21.89
N THR A 56 -5.36 46.21 -22.43
CA THR A 56 -6.19 45.19 -23.04
C THR A 56 -5.78 43.82 -22.57
N LEU A 57 -6.76 42.99 -22.25
CA LEU A 57 -6.58 41.56 -21.93
C LEU A 57 -7.45 40.74 -22.88
N LYS A 58 -6.89 39.75 -23.50
CA LYS A 58 -7.60 38.73 -24.29
C LYS A 58 -7.68 37.42 -23.51
N PHE A 59 -8.83 36.78 -23.57
CA PHE A 59 -9.04 35.48 -22.92
C PHE A 59 -10.29 34.82 -23.51
N ARG A 60 -10.50 33.55 -23.18
CA ARG A 60 -11.69 32.77 -23.59
C ARG A 60 -12.55 32.51 -22.36
N PRO A 61 -13.65 33.20 -22.17
CA PRO A 61 -14.55 32.96 -21.06
C PRO A 61 -15.33 31.65 -21.27
N GLY A 62 -15.53 30.89 -20.20
CA GLY A 62 -16.40 29.74 -20.18
C GLY A 62 -17.87 30.08 -20.54
N VAL A 63 -18.69 29.05 -20.81
CA VAL A 63 -20.12 29.23 -21.09
C VAL A 63 -20.84 29.73 -19.84
N GLY A 64 -21.56 30.84 -19.94
CA GLY A 64 -22.31 31.39 -18.80
C GLY A 64 -22.51 32.87 -18.83
N SER A 65 -22.96 33.44 -17.73
CA SER A 65 -23.03 34.87 -17.50
C SER A 65 -21.88 35.29 -16.61
N HIS A 66 -21.03 36.13 -17.12
CA HIS A 66 -19.84 36.65 -16.45
C HIS A 66 -19.97 38.15 -16.24
N SER A 67 -19.26 38.61 -15.25
CA SER A 67 -19.18 40.05 -14.96
C SER A 67 -17.74 40.40 -14.61
N TYR A 68 -17.18 41.36 -15.31
CA TYR A 68 -15.75 41.68 -15.18
C TYR A 68 -15.58 43.15 -14.78
N LYS A 69 -14.52 43.45 -14.03
CA LYS A 69 -14.06 44.79 -13.70
C LYS A 69 -12.56 44.89 -13.95
N ALA A 70 -12.13 46.14 -14.14
CA ALA A 70 -10.73 46.50 -14.27
C ALA A 70 -10.34 47.41 -13.09
N VAL A 71 -9.21 47.11 -12.47
CA VAL A 71 -8.69 47.90 -11.34
C VAL A 71 -7.31 48.41 -11.72
N LEU A 72 -7.08 49.72 -11.60
CA LEU A 72 -5.75 50.27 -11.77
C LEU A 72 -4.91 49.87 -10.55
N ALA A 73 -3.86 49.10 -10.78
CA ALA A 73 -2.89 48.76 -9.77
C ALA A 73 -1.89 49.89 -9.67
N GLU A 74 -1.99 50.75 -8.64
CA GLU A 74 -1.08 51.89 -8.49
C GLU A 74 -0.63 52.11 -7.07
N PRO A 75 0.69 52.43 -6.95
CA PRO A 75 1.27 52.97 -5.72
C PRO A 75 1.42 54.50 -5.66
N ALA A 76 1.42 55.24 -6.75
CA ALA A 76 1.87 56.63 -6.71
C ALA A 76 1.00 57.69 -7.43
N GLY A 77 -0.25 57.41 -7.74
CA GLY A 77 -1.18 58.29 -8.43
C GLY A 77 -2.46 58.68 -7.65
N PRO A 78 -3.54 59.14 -8.30
CA PRO A 78 -4.75 59.63 -7.64
C PRO A 78 -5.59 58.58 -6.86
N GLY A 79 -4.98 57.46 -6.45
CA GLY A 79 -5.58 56.36 -5.71
C GLY A 79 -6.13 55.28 -6.64
N PRO A 80 -6.27 54.05 -6.14
CA PRO A 80 -6.76 52.93 -6.93
C PRO A 80 -8.15 53.23 -7.46
N SER A 81 -8.36 53.06 -8.76
CA SER A 81 -9.65 53.24 -9.40
C SER A 81 -10.13 51.94 -10.01
N ALA A 82 -11.40 51.62 -9.75
CA ALA A 82 -12.01 50.46 -10.35
C ALA A 82 -13.08 50.87 -11.36
N SER A 83 -13.18 50.14 -12.46
CA SER A 83 -14.28 50.32 -13.40
C SER A 83 -15.60 49.86 -12.81
N THR A 84 -16.72 50.32 -13.40
CA THR A 84 -18.00 49.64 -13.20
C THR A 84 -17.94 48.27 -13.86
N ALA A 85 -18.66 47.31 -13.25
CA ALA A 85 -18.74 45.96 -13.79
C ALA A 85 -19.31 45.92 -15.22
N SER A 86 -18.70 45.16 -16.09
CA SER A 86 -19.18 44.91 -17.47
C SER A 86 -19.66 43.47 -17.58
N SER A 87 -20.93 43.29 -17.97
CA SER A 87 -21.50 41.94 -18.10
C SER A 87 -21.28 41.37 -19.51
N LEU A 88 -20.93 40.11 -19.55
CA LEU A 88 -20.81 39.29 -20.74
C LEU A 88 -21.63 38.01 -20.55
N THR A 89 -22.41 37.65 -21.56
CA THR A 89 -23.05 36.35 -21.60
C THR A 89 -22.48 35.52 -22.74
N VAL A 90 -21.84 34.43 -22.44
CA VAL A 90 -21.44 33.44 -23.42
C VAL A 90 -22.57 32.41 -23.55
N THR A 91 -23.32 32.53 -24.63
CA THR A 91 -24.44 31.63 -24.90
C THR A 91 -23.93 30.44 -25.72
N ALA A 92 -24.16 29.23 -25.24
CA ALA A 92 -24.03 28.07 -26.12
C ALA A 92 -24.76 28.37 -27.44
N SER A 93 -24.09 28.20 -28.56
CA SER A 93 -24.70 28.51 -29.86
C SER A 93 -26.02 27.75 -29.97
N GLN A 94 -27.13 28.44 -30.25
CA GLN A 94 -28.45 27.87 -30.57
C GLN A 94 -28.44 27.25 -32.01
N GLY A 95 -27.38 26.64 -32.39
CA GLY A 95 -27.36 25.69 -33.51
C GLY A 95 -27.46 24.33 -32.91
N THR A 96 -28.39 23.49 -33.22
CA THR A 96 -28.59 22.05 -32.95
C THR A 96 -27.40 21.25 -32.37
N GLY A 97 -26.51 21.85 -31.68
CA GLY A 97 -25.23 21.35 -31.18
C GLY A 97 -25.29 21.05 -29.71
N GLN A 98 -25.54 19.81 -29.39
CA GLN A 98 -25.17 19.22 -28.11
C GLN A 98 -23.66 19.44 -27.91
N LEU A 99 -23.23 19.71 -26.69
CA LEU A 99 -21.81 19.77 -26.32
C LEU A 99 -21.16 18.43 -26.65
N ALA A 100 -19.96 18.43 -27.20
CA ALA A 100 -19.21 17.22 -27.46
C ALA A 100 -18.86 16.54 -26.12
N THR A 101 -18.97 15.23 -26.07
CA THR A 101 -18.53 14.43 -24.91
C THR A 101 -17.51 13.39 -25.32
N THR A 102 -16.71 13.00 -24.37
CA THR A 102 -15.83 11.83 -24.48
C THR A 102 -16.30 10.80 -23.47
N THR A 103 -16.29 9.53 -23.81
CA THR A 103 -16.58 8.44 -22.88
C THR A 103 -15.31 7.66 -22.62
N TYR A 104 -14.97 7.48 -21.37
CA TYR A 104 -13.88 6.62 -20.92
C TYR A 104 -14.46 5.32 -20.38
N LEU A 105 -13.73 4.21 -20.50
CA LEU A 105 -14.13 2.91 -20.00
C LEU A 105 -12.99 2.28 -19.22
N GLU A 106 -13.27 1.92 -17.99
CA GLU A 106 -12.41 1.10 -17.15
C GLU A 106 -13.04 -0.25 -16.89
N ALA A 107 -12.19 -1.27 -16.79
CA ALA A 107 -12.58 -2.62 -16.42
C ALA A 107 -11.77 -3.10 -15.24
N SER A 108 -12.47 -3.62 -14.24
CA SER A 108 -11.87 -4.22 -13.04
C SER A 108 -12.47 -5.59 -12.76
N GLY A 109 -11.90 -6.35 -11.85
CA GLY A 109 -12.44 -7.65 -11.44
C GLY A 109 -11.50 -8.81 -11.72
N VAL A 110 -12.02 -10.01 -11.54
CA VAL A 110 -11.33 -11.27 -11.83
C VAL A 110 -11.90 -11.89 -13.10
N PRO A 111 -11.19 -12.80 -13.77
CA PRO A 111 -11.70 -13.46 -14.96
C PRO A 111 -13.13 -13.98 -14.77
N ASN A 112 -14.00 -13.70 -15.74
CA ASN A 112 -15.44 -14.04 -15.79
C ASN A 112 -16.36 -13.26 -14.81
N ILE A 113 -15.83 -12.36 -13.99
CA ILE A 113 -16.62 -11.51 -13.11
C ILE A 113 -16.01 -10.10 -13.18
N PHE A 114 -16.39 -9.36 -14.19
CA PHE A 114 -15.89 -8.02 -14.44
C PHE A 114 -16.87 -6.96 -13.92
N SER A 115 -16.32 -5.84 -13.50
CA SER A 115 -17.02 -4.59 -13.32
C SER A 115 -16.57 -3.63 -14.40
N LEU A 116 -17.50 -3.01 -15.10
CA LEU A 116 -17.24 -2.03 -16.14
C LEU A 116 -17.76 -0.68 -15.66
N THR A 117 -16.90 0.31 -15.61
CA THR A 117 -17.25 1.69 -15.25
C THR A 117 -16.97 2.60 -16.43
N ALA A 118 -18.01 3.29 -16.90
CA ALA A 118 -17.87 4.33 -17.89
C ALA A 118 -17.93 5.69 -17.21
N THR A 119 -17.00 6.56 -17.56
CA THR A 119 -16.97 7.96 -17.14
C THR A 119 -17.31 8.84 -18.33
N VAL A 120 -18.26 9.74 -18.15
CA VAL A 120 -18.67 10.72 -19.17
C VAL A 120 -18.56 12.10 -18.54
N PRO A 121 -17.44 12.82 -18.81
CA PRO A 121 -17.25 14.18 -18.32
C PRO A 121 -18.25 15.15 -18.95
N GLY A 122 -18.58 16.19 -18.20
CA GLY A 122 -19.46 17.24 -18.64
C GLY A 122 -18.76 18.59 -18.72
N ASN A 123 -18.65 19.16 -19.91
CA ASN A 123 -18.00 20.45 -20.16
C ASN A 123 -18.98 21.63 -20.06
N GLY A 124 -20.01 21.55 -19.23
CA GLY A 124 -21.02 22.58 -19.09
C GLY A 124 -21.65 22.66 -17.71
N LYS A 125 -22.45 23.70 -17.47
CA LYS A 125 -23.13 23.92 -16.17
C LYS A 125 -24.06 22.81 -15.69
N THR A 126 -24.42 21.87 -16.56
CA THR A 126 -25.26 20.73 -16.23
C THR A 126 -24.50 19.46 -16.58
N LEU A 127 -24.56 18.48 -15.72
CA LEU A 127 -23.90 17.21 -15.93
C LEU A 127 -24.57 16.40 -17.05
N PRO A 128 -23.82 15.56 -17.78
CA PRO A 128 -24.41 14.56 -18.68
C PRO A 128 -25.37 13.66 -17.91
N THR A 129 -26.49 13.39 -18.52
CA THR A 129 -27.54 12.51 -18.00
C THR A 129 -27.85 11.40 -19.00
N GLY A 130 -28.64 10.41 -18.61
CA GLY A 130 -29.07 9.36 -19.51
C GLY A 130 -28.40 8.02 -19.26
N MET A 131 -28.24 7.22 -20.30
CA MET A 131 -27.83 5.82 -20.20
C MET A 131 -26.54 5.57 -20.97
N VAL A 132 -25.67 4.75 -20.35
CA VAL A 132 -24.50 4.18 -21.03
C VAL A 132 -24.76 2.69 -21.29
N SER A 133 -24.50 2.24 -22.51
CA SER A 133 -24.55 0.85 -22.91
C SER A 133 -23.15 0.27 -23.03
N PHE A 134 -22.88 -0.82 -22.33
CA PHE A 134 -21.64 -1.56 -22.40
C PHE A 134 -21.82 -2.71 -23.39
N VAL A 135 -20.99 -2.77 -24.41
CA VAL A 135 -21.17 -3.73 -25.50
C VAL A 135 -19.89 -4.50 -25.82
N ASP A 136 -20.02 -5.75 -26.19
CA ASP A 136 -18.93 -6.59 -26.68
C ASP A 136 -18.77 -6.37 -28.19
N ALA A 137 -17.78 -5.58 -28.57
CA ALA A 137 -17.48 -5.23 -29.94
C ALA A 137 -17.01 -6.45 -30.76
N SER A 138 -16.34 -7.40 -30.13
CA SER A 138 -15.89 -8.64 -30.76
C SER A 138 -17.02 -9.64 -31.00
N ASN A 139 -18.18 -9.43 -30.40
CA ASN A 139 -19.36 -10.29 -30.55
C ASN A 139 -20.56 -9.50 -31.08
N GLY A 140 -20.36 -8.79 -32.18
CA GLY A 140 -21.42 -8.07 -32.88
C GLY A 140 -22.09 -6.95 -32.08
N ASN A 141 -21.39 -6.32 -31.17
CA ASN A 141 -21.92 -5.33 -30.22
C ASN A 141 -23.03 -5.89 -29.31
N ALA A 142 -22.89 -7.14 -28.86
CA ALA A 142 -23.81 -7.73 -27.91
C ALA A 142 -23.79 -6.89 -26.61
N VAL A 143 -24.98 -6.48 -26.15
CA VAL A 143 -25.11 -5.66 -24.90
C VAL A 143 -24.76 -6.51 -23.69
N LEU A 144 -23.75 -6.10 -22.95
CA LEU A 144 -23.33 -6.71 -21.70
C LEU A 144 -24.08 -6.15 -20.50
N GLY A 145 -24.52 -4.89 -20.60
CA GLY A 145 -25.29 -4.20 -19.57
C GLY A 145 -25.56 -2.76 -19.94
N THR A 146 -26.46 -2.12 -19.22
CA THR A 146 -26.75 -0.68 -19.32
C THR A 146 -26.87 -0.11 -17.91
N ALA A 147 -26.34 1.10 -17.73
CA ALA A 147 -26.47 1.82 -16.46
C ALA A 147 -26.77 3.30 -16.73
N ALA A 148 -27.52 3.92 -15.83
CA ALA A 148 -27.74 5.36 -15.87
C ALA A 148 -26.49 6.06 -15.36
N LEU A 149 -26.19 7.23 -15.93
CA LEU A 149 -25.20 8.15 -15.39
C LEU A 149 -25.67 8.66 -14.03
N THR A 150 -24.83 8.55 -13.05
CA THR A 150 -24.99 9.11 -11.71
C THR A 150 -23.85 10.08 -11.45
N SER A 151 -24.17 11.24 -10.89
CA SER A 151 -23.12 12.17 -10.48
C SER A 151 -22.38 11.62 -9.26
N GLU A 152 -21.06 11.58 -9.31
CA GLU A 152 -20.26 11.49 -8.10
C GLU A 152 -19.95 12.90 -7.62
N THR A 153 -20.30 13.19 -6.38
CA THR A 153 -19.95 14.45 -5.71
C THR A 153 -18.51 14.35 -5.24
N GLY A 154 -17.61 14.95 -5.98
CA GLY A 154 -16.21 15.10 -5.65
C GLY A 154 -15.54 15.83 -6.79
N GLY A 155 -14.91 16.98 -6.54
CA GLY A 155 -14.02 17.61 -7.50
C GLY A 155 -12.94 16.62 -7.92
N GLY A 156 -13.15 15.96 -9.04
CA GLY A 156 -12.23 15.01 -9.63
C GLY A 156 -11.54 15.63 -10.82
N PHE A 157 -10.30 15.24 -11.04
CA PHE A 157 -9.60 15.51 -12.29
C PHE A 157 -9.61 14.23 -13.11
N ALA A 158 -9.99 14.34 -14.40
CA ALA A 158 -9.81 13.23 -15.34
C ALA A 158 -8.40 13.31 -15.94
N ASP A 159 -7.76 12.16 -16.03
CA ASP A 159 -6.55 12.02 -16.84
C ASP A 159 -6.91 12.34 -18.31
N SER A 160 -6.61 13.54 -18.74
CA SER A 160 -6.59 13.82 -20.17
C SER A 160 -5.20 13.52 -20.68
N SER A 161 -5.07 12.49 -21.45
CA SER A 161 -3.92 12.15 -22.27
C SER A 161 -2.55 12.66 -21.78
N LEU A 162 -1.64 11.71 -21.54
CA LEU A 162 -0.22 11.96 -21.42
C LEU A 162 0.23 12.87 -22.56
N LEU A 163 0.49 14.12 -22.25
CA LEU A 163 1.29 14.99 -23.09
C LEU A 163 2.71 14.47 -23.01
N SER A 164 3.05 13.51 -23.84
CA SER A 164 4.44 13.18 -24.03
C SER A 164 5.08 14.38 -24.74
N VAL A 165 5.52 15.34 -23.94
CA VAL A 165 6.45 16.35 -24.44
C VAL A 165 7.70 15.58 -24.76
N ALA A 166 8.08 15.60 -26.04
CA ALA A 166 9.29 14.93 -26.51
C ALA A 166 10.54 15.72 -26.05
N SER A 167 10.64 15.92 -24.74
CA SER A 167 11.83 16.47 -24.09
C SER A 167 12.69 15.31 -23.63
N GLN A 168 13.93 15.29 -24.06
CA GLN A 168 14.90 14.27 -23.63
C GLN A 168 15.54 14.61 -22.28
N ASN A 169 15.07 15.68 -21.60
CA ASN A 169 15.61 16.16 -20.35
C ASN A 169 14.50 16.55 -19.36
N THR A 170 14.79 16.35 -18.10
CA THR A 170 13.91 16.53 -16.94
C THR A 170 13.56 18.00 -16.71
N GLY A 171 12.41 18.45 -17.22
CA GLY A 171 11.87 19.77 -16.88
C GLY A 171 11.56 19.89 -15.38
N ASN A 172 11.93 21.01 -14.77
CA ASN A 172 11.75 21.23 -13.33
C ASN A 172 10.66 22.26 -13.00
N THR A 173 10.26 23.10 -13.96
CA THR A 173 9.29 24.18 -13.74
C THR A 173 8.41 24.37 -14.96
N VAL A 174 7.13 24.62 -14.74
CA VAL A 174 6.18 25.03 -15.77
C VAL A 174 5.59 26.40 -15.41
N LEU A 175 5.51 27.28 -16.39
CA LEU A 175 4.80 28.55 -16.34
C LEU A 175 3.72 28.58 -17.42
N ILE A 176 2.66 29.30 -17.15
CA ILE A 176 1.52 29.44 -18.05
C ILE A 176 1.34 30.93 -18.44
N ALA A 177 1.21 31.18 -19.74
CA ALA A 177 0.90 32.53 -20.27
C ALA A 177 0.30 32.41 -21.68
N ASP A 178 -0.43 33.39 -22.15
CA ASP A 178 -0.88 33.50 -23.55
C ASP A 178 0.25 34.15 -24.38
N LEU A 179 1.13 33.34 -24.92
CA LEU A 179 2.36 33.77 -25.62
C LEU A 179 2.11 34.20 -27.08
N ASN A 180 1.00 33.73 -27.64
CA ASN A 180 0.66 34.00 -29.05
C ASN A 180 -0.50 34.98 -29.21
N GLY A 181 -1.10 35.43 -28.11
CA GLY A 181 -2.20 36.42 -28.11
C GLY A 181 -3.53 35.87 -28.59
N ASP A 182 -3.75 34.54 -28.52
CA ASP A 182 -4.99 33.89 -28.98
C ASP A 182 -5.99 33.68 -27.83
N GLY A 183 -5.62 34.02 -26.62
CA GLY A 183 -6.44 33.90 -25.42
C GLY A 183 -6.57 32.47 -24.88
N ILE A 184 -5.69 31.57 -25.31
CA ILE A 184 -5.55 30.22 -24.77
C ILE A 184 -4.26 30.18 -23.96
N PRO A 185 -4.26 29.57 -22.79
CA PRO A 185 -3.01 29.36 -22.03
C PRO A 185 -2.00 28.52 -22.79
N ASP A 186 -0.79 29.03 -22.95
CA ASP A 186 0.37 28.34 -23.49
C ASP A 186 1.32 27.95 -22.33
N LEU A 187 2.25 27.05 -22.57
CA LEU A 187 3.21 26.57 -21.57
C LEU A 187 4.64 26.97 -21.94
N VAL A 188 5.38 27.41 -20.93
CA VAL A 188 6.82 27.47 -20.95
C VAL A 188 7.36 26.49 -19.93
N MET A 189 8.14 25.53 -20.40
CA MET A 189 8.75 24.52 -19.54
C MET A 189 10.26 24.74 -19.50
N LEU A 190 10.79 24.81 -18.30
CA LEU A 190 12.21 24.93 -18.03
C LEU A 190 12.81 23.53 -18.00
N GLU A 191 13.70 23.24 -18.95
CA GLU A 191 14.42 21.97 -19.05
C GLU A 191 15.86 22.14 -18.58
N GLU A 192 16.60 21.04 -18.36
CA GLU A 192 17.96 21.09 -17.81
C GLU A 192 18.90 21.93 -18.69
N ASP A 193 18.75 21.86 -20.01
CA ASP A 193 19.65 22.53 -20.98
C ASP A 193 18.93 23.52 -21.91
N ASN A 194 17.59 23.72 -21.79
CA ASN A 194 16.81 24.48 -22.75
C ASN A 194 15.45 24.93 -22.21
N LEU A 195 14.71 25.68 -23.01
CA LEU A 195 13.29 25.98 -22.80
C LEU A 195 12.44 25.27 -23.84
N SER A 196 11.28 24.73 -23.43
CA SER A 196 10.25 24.26 -24.34
C SER A 196 9.04 25.20 -24.28
N VAL A 197 8.54 25.57 -25.44
CA VAL A 197 7.33 26.38 -25.63
C VAL A 197 6.28 25.52 -26.30
N LEU A 198 5.10 25.44 -25.66
CA LEU A 198 3.97 24.66 -26.15
C LEU A 198 2.74 25.55 -26.25
N LEU A 199 2.19 25.71 -27.45
CA LEU A 199 1.00 26.52 -27.69
C LEU A 199 -0.26 25.69 -27.40
N GLY A 200 -1.16 26.23 -26.59
CA GLY A 200 -2.44 25.63 -26.26
C GLY A 200 -3.38 25.56 -27.46
N ASN A 201 -4.08 24.45 -27.63
CA ASN A 201 -5.07 24.30 -28.68
C ASN A 201 -6.50 24.62 -28.19
N GLY A 202 -6.68 24.88 -26.89
CA GLY A 202 -7.97 25.18 -26.25
C GLY A 202 -8.87 23.97 -26.05
N ASP A 203 -8.33 22.78 -26.13
CA ASP A 203 -9.02 21.51 -25.87
C ASP A 203 -8.25 20.64 -24.87
N GLY A 204 -7.32 21.24 -24.13
CA GLY A 204 -6.44 20.54 -23.20
C GLY A 204 -5.21 19.90 -23.87
N THR A 205 -5.05 20.06 -25.18
CA THR A 205 -3.86 19.60 -25.92
C THR A 205 -2.98 20.77 -26.33
N PHE A 206 -1.73 20.49 -26.67
CA PHE A 206 -0.74 21.52 -27.01
C PHE A 206 0.02 21.18 -28.29
N THR A 207 0.54 22.22 -28.94
CA THR A 207 1.37 22.11 -30.13
C THR A 207 2.73 22.74 -29.85
N ALA A 208 3.84 22.00 -30.09
CA ALA A 208 5.16 22.52 -29.86
C ALA A 208 5.48 23.69 -30.79
N ALA A 209 5.93 24.81 -30.21
CA ALA A 209 6.47 25.94 -30.92
C ALA A 209 8.02 25.84 -31.08
N PRO A 210 8.64 26.66 -31.93
CA PRO A 210 10.09 26.76 -31.98
C PRO A 210 10.63 27.26 -30.64
N SER A 211 11.37 26.42 -29.94
CA SER A 211 11.94 26.76 -28.64
C SER A 211 13.13 27.72 -28.81
N PRO A 212 13.24 28.80 -28.00
CA PRO A 212 14.39 29.65 -28.01
C PRO A 212 15.63 28.89 -27.48
N SER A 213 16.79 29.17 -28.01
CA SER A 213 18.03 28.58 -27.52
C SER A 213 18.50 29.39 -26.32
N THR A 214 18.63 28.78 -25.19
CA THR A 214 19.12 29.36 -23.93
C THR A 214 20.26 28.52 -23.37
N ASP A 215 21.13 29.11 -22.60
CA ASP A 215 22.26 28.43 -21.99
C ASP A 215 21.96 28.11 -20.50
N LEU A 216 21.74 26.80 -20.17
CA LEU A 216 21.60 26.29 -18.80
C LEU A 216 20.59 27.09 -17.94
N PRO A 217 19.33 27.16 -18.34
CA PRO A 217 18.34 27.97 -17.63
C PRO A 217 18.07 27.42 -16.21
N GLY A 218 18.12 28.31 -15.21
CA GLY A 218 17.92 27.99 -13.79
C GLY A 218 16.60 28.47 -13.24
N ALA A 219 16.20 29.68 -13.59
CA ALA A 219 14.93 30.27 -13.20
C ALA A 219 14.40 31.15 -14.35
N ILE A 220 13.07 31.33 -14.35
CA ILE A 220 12.37 32.04 -15.40
C ILE A 220 11.24 32.90 -14.82
N ALA A 221 11.05 34.08 -15.41
CA ALA A 221 9.86 34.88 -15.17
C ALA A 221 9.20 35.27 -16.50
N VAL A 222 7.89 35.40 -16.50
CA VAL A 222 7.08 35.86 -17.64
C VAL A 222 6.52 37.24 -17.34
N GLY A 223 6.56 38.13 -18.30
CA GLY A 223 5.99 39.46 -18.20
C GLY A 223 6.21 40.30 -19.45
N ASP A 224 5.44 41.36 -19.64
CA ASP A 224 5.68 42.36 -20.72
C ASP A 224 6.77 43.34 -20.26
N PHE A 225 8.01 43.00 -20.55
CA PHE A 225 9.17 43.79 -20.11
C PHE A 225 9.52 44.95 -21.05
N ASN A 226 8.95 44.97 -22.27
CA ASN A 226 9.20 46.02 -23.24
C ASN A 226 8.01 46.99 -23.43
N GLY A 227 6.83 46.68 -22.82
CA GLY A 227 5.64 47.50 -22.89
C GLY A 227 4.86 47.39 -24.19
N ASP A 228 5.02 46.31 -24.96
CA ASP A 228 4.29 46.11 -26.22
C ASP A 228 2.99 45.31 -26.09
N GLY A 229 2.73 44.75 -24.91
CA GLY A 229 1.55 43.99 -24.57
C GLY A 229 1.64 42.49 -24.93
N ILE A 230 2.84 42.01 -25.27
CA ILE A 230 3.13 40.63 -25.54
C ILE A 230 4.00 40.07 -24.38
N PRO A 231 3.73 38.88 -23.86
CA PRO A 231 4.58 38.30 -22.81
C PRO A 231 6.00 38.03 -23.32
N ASP A 232 6.95 38.51 -22.57
CA ASP A 232 8.41 38.26 -22.73
C ASP A 232 8.84 37.27 -21.65
N LEU A 233 10.04 36.71 -21.83
CA LEU A 233 10.67 35.82 -20.86
C LEU A 233 12.00 36.42 -20.37
N TYR A 234 12.18 36.40 -19.06
CA TYR A 234 13.46 36.63 -18.43
C TYR A 234 14.01 35.29 -17.92
N VAL A 235 15.23 34.95 -18.32
CA VAL A 235 15.85 33.66 -18.03
C VAL A 235 17.18 33.88 -17.32
N ALA A 236 17.29 33.40 -16.08
CA ALA A 236 18.55 33.40 -15.34
C ALA A 236 19.20 32.01 -15.42
N PRO A 237 20.53 31.92 -15.55
CA PRO A 237 21.22 30.63 -15.62
C PRO A 237 21.30 29.96 -14.23
N ILE A 238 21.45 28.64 -14.22
CA ILE A 238 21.69 27.87 -12.98
C ILE A 238 23.18 27.80 -12.61
N LEU A 239 24.07 27.98 -13.55
CA LEU A 239 25.53 27.93 -13.40
C LEU A 239 26.18 29.23 -13.89
N ASP A 240 27.31 29.56 -13.29
CA ASP A 240 28.10 30.77 -13.66
C ASP A 240 28.65 30.75 -15.09
N GLU A 241 28.54 29.63 -15.81
CA GLU A 241 28.91 29.50 -17.24
C GLU A 241 27.77 29.93 -18.19
N GLY A 242 26.51 30.07 -17.72
CA GLY A 242 25.36 30.50 -18.48
C GLY A 242 25.28 32.03 -18.66
N THR A 243 24.31 32.47 -19.44
CA THR A 243 24.04 33.91 -19.65
C THR A 243 22.62 34.24 -19.21
N THR A 244 22.45 35.37 -18.52
CA THR A 244 21.12 35.91 -18.27
C THR A 244 20.57 36.49 -19.57
N GLU A 245 19.38 36.08 -19.96
CA GLU A 245 18.75 36.49 -21.22
C GLU A 245 17.36 37.08 -21.01
N VAL A 246 17.05 38.09 -21.81
CA VAL A 246 15.69 38.57 -22.02
C VAL A 246 15.27 38.19 -23.44
N LEU A 247 14.19 37.44 -23.53
CA LEU A 247 13.61 36.92 -24.75
C LEU A 247 12.29 37.67 -25.00
N LEU A 248 12.29 38.60 -25.97
CA LEU A 248 11.11 39.39 -26.32
C LEU A 248 10.14 38.55 -27.17
N GLY A 249 8.87 38.49 -26.75
CA GLY A 249 7.82 37.80 -27.45
C GLY A 249 7.48 38.42 -28.80
N ASN A 250 7.28 37.62 -29.83
CA ASN A 250 6.89 38.10 -31.16
C ASN A 250 5.35 38.01 -31.34
N GLY A 251 4.59 37.51 -30.37
CA GLY A 251 3.14 37.36 -30.43
C GLY A 251 2.66 36.16 -31.28
N ASP A 252 3.56 35.27 -31.63
CA ASP A 252 3.25 34.00 -32.34
C ASP A 252 3.84 32.78 -31.62
N GLY A 253 4.23 32.93 -30.35
CA GLY A 253 4.86 31.88 -29.54
C GLY A 253 6.37 31.74 -29.81
N THR A 254 6.94 32.58 -30.67
CA THR A 254 8.40 32.66 -30.88
C THR A 254 8.97 33.87 -30.15
N PHE A 255 10.29 33.85 -29.95
CA PHE A 255 11.00 34.88 -29.18
C PHE A 255 12.21 35.42 -29.92
N THR A 256 12.55 36.68 -29.64
CA THR A 256 13.76 37.34 -30.13
C THR A 256 14.61 37.76 -28.94
N SER A 257 15.89 37.35 -28.89
CA SER A 257 16.79 37.78 -27.81
C SER A 257 16.97 39.29 -27.82
N ALA A 258 16.72 39.94 -26.67
CA ALA A 258 17.03 41.35 -26.54
C ALA A 258 18.56 41.59 -26.60
N ASN A 259 19.00 42.47 -27.43
CA ASN A 259 20.41 42.82 -27.54
C ASN A 259 20.88 43.67 -26.36
N GLY A 260 21.19 43.05 -25.24
CA GLY A 260 21.73 43.72 -24.08
C GLY A 260 22.03 42.75 -22.96
N SER A 261 23.29 42.31 -22.85
CA SER A 261 23.82 41.70 -21.65
C SER A 261 23.50 42.64 -20.48
N LEU A 262 22.77 42.11 -19.43
CA LEU A 262 22.69 42.84 -18.16
C LEU A 262 24.11 43.08 -17.69
N GLY A 263 24.57 44.36 -17.69
CA GLY A 263 25.96 44.76 -17.50
C GLY A 263 26.60 44.46 -16.13
N ASN A 264 26.05 43.56 -15.32
CA ASN A 264 26.45 43.32 -13.93
C ASN A 264 26.96 41.92 -13.62
N GLY A 265 27.64 41.24 -14.56
CA GLY A 265 28.13 39.87 -14.30
C GLY A 265 27.04 38.80 -14.47
N ILE A 266 27.47 37.55 -14.39
CA ILE A 266 26.56 36.40 -14.44
C ILE A 266 25.98 36.25 -13.05
N VAL A 267 24.64 36.40 -12.93
CA VAL A 267 23.90 36.15 -11.68
C VAL A 267 23.17 34.83 -11.84
N THR A 268 23.49 33.85 -11.02
CA THR A 268 22.74 32.63 -10.96
C THR A 268 21.62 32.76 -9.94
N SER A 269 20.42 32.40 -10.33
CA SER A 269 19.24 32.54 -9.51
C SER A 269 18.40 31.28 -9.53
N ASN A 270 17.92 30.85 -8.36
CA ASN A 270 16.99 29.69 -8.25
C ASN A 270 15.52 30.10 -8.26
N SER A 271 15.22 31.37 -8.07
CA SER A 271 13.86 31.88 -8.04
C SER A 271 13.83 33.33 -8.44
N ILE A 272 12.88 33.69 -9.29
CA ILE A 272 12.66 35.02 -9.84
C ILE A 272 11.17 35.30 -9.80
N ALA A 273 10.82 36.58 -9.54
CA ALA A 273 9.44 37.03 -9.68
C ALA A 273 9.44 38.45 -10.30
N ALA A 274 8.38 38.75 -11.04
CA ALA A 274 8.17 40.04 -11.69
C ALA A 274 7.06 40.83 -10.98
N ALA A 275 7.33 42.12 -10.68
CA ALA A 275 6.35 43.06 -10.18
C ALA A 275 6.90 44.50 -10.37
N ASP A 276 6.05 45.53 -10.24
CA ASP A 276 6.49 46.93 -10.23
C ASP A 276 6.89 47.33 -8.81
N PHE A 277 8.18 47.06 -8.44
CA PHE A 277 8.69 47.34 -7.10
C PHE A 277 8.94 48.84 -6.82
N ASN A 278 9.17 49.63 -7.85
CA ASN A 278 9.49 51.06 -7.71
C ASN A 278 8.28 51.99 -7.97
N GLY A 279 7.14 51.43 -8.43
CA GLY A 279 5.91 52.16 -8.71
C GLY A 279 5.99 53.07 -9.94
N ASP A 280 6.86 52.70 -10.94
CA ASP A 280 6.98 53.52 -12.16
C ASP A 280 6.11 52.95 -13.31
N GLY A 281 5.35 51.92 -13.08
CA GLY A 281 4.43 51.30 -14.02
C GLY A 281 5.06 50.33 -15.00
N LYS A 282 6.32 49.98 -14.84
CA LYS A 282 7.01 48.97 -15.60
C LYS A 282 7.31 47.77 -14.72
N LEU A 283 7.41 46.62 -15.33
CA LEU A 283 7.76 45.42 -14.58
C LEU A 283 9.23 45.43 -14.21
N ASP A 284 9.49 45.35 -12.92
CA ASP A 284 10.80 45.06 -12.34
C ASP A 284 10.90 43.56 -12.03
N LEU A 285 12.11 43.11 -11.68
CA LEU A 285 12.34 41.73 -11.24
C LEU A 285 12.96 41.73 -9.85
N VAL A 286 12.59 40.67 -9.08
CA VAL A 286 13.32 40.29 -7.88
C VAL A 286 13.93 38.94 -8.08
N GLU A 287 15.22 38.84 -7.83
CA GLU A 287 16.00 37.59 -7.93
C GLU A 287 16.56 37.17 -6.60
N ALA A 288 16.43 35.88 -6.28
CA ALA A 288 17.17 35.27 -5.18
C ALA A 288 18.53 34.77 -5.72
N CYS A 289 19.55 35.58 -5.56
CA CYS A 289 20.89 35.31 -6.03
C CYS A 289 21.57 34.19 -5.26
N THR A 290 22.16 33.23 -5.97
CA THR A 290 22.96 32.14 -5.39
C THR A 290 24.46 32.34 -5.59
N SER A 291 24.89 32.88 -6.73
CA SER A 291 26.26 33.30 -6.95
C SER A 291 26.35 34.47 -7.94
N VAL A 292 27.44 35.25 -7.87
CA VAL A 292 27.83 36.27 -8.85
C VAL A 292 29.29 36.05 -9.17
N ASP A 293 29.62 35.83 -10.44
CA ASP A 293 31.00 35.60 -10.92
C ASP A 293 31.73 34.54 -10.04
N GLU A 294 31.11 33.37 -9.84
CA GLU A 294 31.63 32.25 -9.03
C GLU A 294 31.75 32.56 -7.51
N GLN A 295 31.26 33.70 -7.03
CA GLN A 295 31.25 34.01 -5.62
C GLN A 295 29.85 33.86 -5.04
N PRO A 296 29.68 33.10 -3.93
CA PRO A 296 28.37 32.97 -3.31
C PRO A 296 27.80 34.32 -2.92
N CYS A 297 26.63 34.66 -3.44
CA CYS A 297 25.82 35.77 -2.95
C CYS A 297 24.62 35.22 -2.19
N ASN A 298 24.22 35.84 -1.13
CA ASN A 298 22.97 35.55 -0.42
C ASN A 298 22.21 36.86 -0.39
N LEU A 299 21.67 37.25 -1.53
CA LEU A 299 21.03 38.57 -1.74
C LEU A 299 19.70 38.39 -2.45
N LEU A 300 18.74 39.21 -2.14
CA LEU A 300 17.67 39.58 -3.07
C LEU A 300 18.13 40.78 -3.88
N LEU A 301 18.08 40.63 -5.18
CA LEU A 301 18.41 41.69 -6.12
C LEU A 301 17.13 42.24 -6.72
N ILE A 302 16.94 43.54 -6.68
CA ILE A 302 15.90 44.22 -7.46
C ILE A 302 16.53 44.76 -8.73
N LEU A 303 15.95 44.38 -9.85
CA LEU A 303 16.32 44.83 -11.18
C LEU A 303 15.18 45.68 -11.74
N SER A 304 15.37 46.99 -11.77
CA SER A 304 14.34 47.89 -12.31
C SER A 304 14.29 47.84 -13.81
N GLY A 305 13.08 47.60 -14.33
CA GLY A 305 12.80 47.53 -15.75
C GLY A 305 12.84 48.91 -16.44
N ASN A 306 13.54 49.00 -17.54
CA ASN A 306 13.59 50.23 -18.31
C ASN A 306 12.40 50.40 -19.28
N GLY A 307 11.55 49.35 -19.42
CA GLY A 307 10.40 49.28 -20.31
C GLY A 307 10.77 49.12 -21.78
N ASP A 308 11.98 48.65 -22.05
CA ASP A 308 12.48 48.34 -23.41
C ASP A 308 13.10 46.92 -23.48
N GLY A 309 12.78 46.08 -22.49
CA GLY A 309 13.34 44.75 -22.34
C GLY A 309 14.71 44.74 -21.66
N THR A 310 15.20 45.88 -21.19
CA THR A 310 16.44 45.97 -20.42
C THR A 310 16.17 46.29 -18.96
N PHE A 311 17.14 45.91 -18.09
CA PHE A 311 17.01 46.11 -16.65
C PHE A 311 18.23 46.83 -16.08
N THR A 312 18.03 47.53 -14.96
CA THR A 312 19.09 48.19 -14.21
C THR A 312 19.02 47.72 -12.76
N GLN A 313 20.11 47.19 -12.20
CA GLN A 313 20.15 46.82 -10.79
C GLN A 313 19.92 48.06 -9.92
N SER A 314 18.90 48.04 -9.08
CA SER A 314 18.48 49.17 -8.27
C SER A 314 18.73 48.96 -6.77
N CYS A 315 18.59 47.75 -6.27
CA CYS A 315 18.76 47.47 -4.85
C CYS A 315 19.26 46.05 -4.56
N GLU A 316 20.02 45.93 -3.45
CA GLU A 316 20.50 44.65 -2.90
C GLU A 316 20.03 44.52 -1.46
N THR A 317 19.40 43.43 -1.13
CA THR A 317 18.96 43.13 0.24
C THR A 317 19.60 41.81 0.71
N PRO A 318 20.38 41.81 1.80
CA PRO A 318 21.03 40.60 2.27
C PRO A 318 20.02 39.54 2.73
N LEU A 319 20.18 38.31 2.24
CA LEU A 319 19.55 37.10 2.79
C LEU A 319 20.43 36.56 3.92
N ALA A 320 19.86 36.40 5.11
CA ALA A 320 20.58 35.85 6.25
C ALA A 320 20.86 34.33 6.15
N PHE A 321 20.55 33.72 5.00
CA PHE A 321 20.61 32.27 4.76
C PHE A 321 20.93 31.98 3.28
N ALA A 322 21.48 30.79 3.03
CA ALA A 322 21.72 30.29 1.68
C ALA A 322 20.62 29.30 1.26
N GLY A 323 20.33 29.21 -0.04
CA GLY A 323 19.47 28.17 -0.61
C GLY A 323 17.97 28.51 -0.58
N SER A 324 17.59 29.74 -0.91
CA SER A 324 16.21 30.06 -1.28
C SER A 324 15.83 29.34 -2.58
N GLN A 325 14.80 28.52 -2.52
CA GLN A 325 14.36 27.71 -3.68
C GLN A 325 13.04 28.21 -4.30
N SER A 326 12.28 29.04 -3.59
CA SER A 326 11.02 29.57 -4.06
C SER A 326 10.68 30.85 -3.32
N MET A 327 10.08 31.79 -4.04
CA MET A 327 9.55 33.04 -3.50
C MET A 327 8.19 33.35 -4.09
N VAL A 328 7.44 34.19 -3.41
CA VAL A 328 6.19 34.75 -3.91
C VAL A 328 6.14 36.26 -3.61
N VAL A 329 5.53 36.99 -4.52
CA VAL A 329 5.32 38.46 -4.42
C VAL A 329 3.86 38.72 -4.06
N GLY A 330 3.65 39.72 -3.18
CA GLY A 330 2.34 40.17 -2.81
C GLY A 330 2.40 41.35 -1.84
N ASP A 331 1.31 42.09 -1.69
CA ASP A 331 1.20 43.15 -0.67
C ASP A 331 0.83 42.55 0.69
N PHE A 332 1.86 42.17 1.46
CA PHE A 332 1.67 41.48 2.75
C PHE A 332 1.41 42.44 3.92
N ASN A 333 1.63 43.76 3.70
CA ASN A 333 1.41 44.77 4.73
C ASN A 333 0.24 45.71 4.46
N GLY A 334 -0.41 45.65 3.30
CA GLY A 334 -1.55 46.45 2.92
C GLY A 334 -1.20 47.89 2.50
N ASP A 335 0.07 48.14 2.11
CA ASP A 335 0.50 49.47 1.71
C ASP A 335 0.42 49.73 0.20
N GLY A 336 0.03 48.71 -0.58
CA GLY A 336 -0.12 48.77 -2.03
C GLY A 336 1.15 48.62 -2.80
N GLN A 337 2.28 48.28 -2.15
CA GLN A 337 3.56 47.95 -2.85
C GLN A 337 3.78 46.45 -2.79
N PRO A 338 4.41 45.84 -3.85
CA PRO A 338 4.72 44.43 -3.83
C PRO A 338 5.86 44.13 -2.83
N ASP A 339 5.57 43.29 -1.86
CA ASP A 339 6.51 42.70 -0.90
C ASP A 339 6.97 41.30 -1.39
N VAL A 340 7.95 40.71 -0.71
CA VAL A 340 8.51 39.42 -1.11
C VAL A 340 8.55 38.44 0.09
N ALA A 341 7.98 37.26 -0.07
CA ALA A 341 8.12 36.16 0.87
C ALA A 341 9.02 35.06 0.26
N VAL A 342 10.08 34.68 0.99
CA VAL A 342 11.11 33.74 0.51
C VAL A 342 11.24 32.57 1.46
N ILE A 343 11.28 31.35 0.95
CA ILE A 343 11.54 30.15 1.73
C ILE A 343 12.96 30.20 2.32
N ASN A 344 13.03 29.92 3.61
CA ASN A 344 14.29 29.68 4.33
C ASN A 344 14.38 28.20 4.71
N SER A 345 14.93 27.38 3.81
CA SER A 345 15.04 25.94 4.02
C SER A 345 15.97 25.57 5.19
N GLY A 346 16.95 26.41 5.49
CA GLY A 346 17.88 26.22 6.61
C GLY A 346 17.21 26.37 7.99
N ALA A 347 16.17 27.21 8.08
CA ALA A 347 15.42 27.45 9.32
C ALA A 347 14.06 26.75 9.37
N ASN A 348 13.62 26.08 8.27
CA ASN A 348 12.25 25.59 8.08
C ASN A 348 11.24 26.72 8.35
N GLY A 349 11.32 27.79 7.59
CA GLY A 349 10.46 28.98 7.74
C GLY A 349 10.42 29.83 6.50
N VAL A 350 9.78 30.98 6.60
CA VAL A 350 9.63 31.99 5.54
C VAL A 350 10.19 33.31 6.03
N ASN A 351 11.01 33.95 5.22
CA ASN A 351 11.44 35.34 5.46
C ASN A 351 10.58 36.25 4.61
N VAL A 352 10.03 37.29 5.23
CA VAL A 352 9.21 38.30 4.57
C VAL A 352 10.01 39.59 4.50
N PHE A 353 10.00 40.21 3.32
CA PHE A 353 10.70 41.46 3.02
C PHE A 353 9.70 42.46 2.54
N LEU A 354 9.53 43.54 3.30
CA LEU A 354 8.63 44.64 2.93
C LEU A 354 9.32 45.61 2.00
N ASN A 355 8.60 46.07 0.98
CA ASN A 355 9.05 47.07 0.04
C ASN A 355 8.83 48.48 0.63
N GLY A 356 9.87 49.31 0.58
CA GLY A 356 9.83 50.68 1.03
C GLY A 356 10.05 51.70 -0.12
N GLY A 357 9.53 51.38 -1.33
CA GLY A 357 9.69 52.23 -2.51
C GLY A 357 10.92 51.89 -3.35
N GLY A 358 11.02 50.61 -3.74
CA GLY A 358 12.06 50.11 -4.64
C GLY A 358 13.22 49.37 -3.93
N CYS A 359 13.19 49.27 -2.59
CA CYS A 359 14.17 48.50 -1.83
C CYS A 359 13.46 47.69 -0.73
N LEU A 360 13.82 46.43 -0.62
CA LEU A 360 13.28 45.50 0.35
C LEU A 360 13.98 45.65 1.70
N SER A 361 13.18 45.57 2.78
CA SER A 361 13.68 45.53 4.15
C SER A 361 13.17 44.26 4.87
N ALA A 362 14.04 43.51 5.51
CA ALA A 362 13.65 42.30 6.20
C ALA A 362 12.70 42.60 7.37
N VAL A 363 11.61 41.83 7.48
CA VAL A 363 10.72 41.82 8.64
C VAL A 363 11.20 40.76 9.63
N TYR A 364 11.15 41.07 10.91
CA TYR A 364 11.80 40.27 11.99
C TYR A 364 11.11 38.96 12.37
N SER A 365 10.03 38.56 11.73
CA SER A 365 9.31 37.34 12.07
C SER A 365 9.50 36.29 10.98
N ILE A 366 10.16 35.19 11.32
CA ILE A 366 10.21 33.99 10.46
C ILE A 366 9.13 33.05 10.96
N PRO A 367 7.98 32.94 10.29
CA PRO A 367 6.99 31.94 10.66
C PRO A 367 7.60 30.54 10.50
N ALA A 368 7.42 29.68 11.50
CA ALA A 368 7.86 28.29 11.40
C ALA A 368 7.01 27.50 10.42
N THR A 369 7.64 26.76 9.52
CA THR A 369 6.99 25.82 8.60
C THR A 369 7.24 24.36 9.04
N GLY A 370 6.77 23.41 8.25
CA GLY A 370 7.19 22.01 8.35
C GLY A 370 8.65 21.83 7.92
N ALA A 371 9.14 20.59 8.00
CA ALA A 371 10.52 20.29 7.61
C ALA A 371 10.68 20.25 6.08
N GLY A 372 11.77 20.88 5.59
CA GLY A 372 12.12 20.87 4.17
C GLY A 372 11.12 21.63 3.30
N PRO A 373 10.88 22.92 3.54
CA PRO A 373 10.02 23.71 2.67
C PRO A 373 10.61 23.81 1.25
N THR A 374 9.76 23.64 0.22
CA THR A 374 10.14 23.55 -1.19
C THR A 374 9.44 24.57 -2.09
N SER A 375 8.18 24.89 -1.82
CA SER A 375 7.36 25.80 -2.63
C SER A 375 6.48 26.66 -1.76
N ILE A 376 6.24 27.89 -2.18
CA ILE A 376 5.39 28.87 -1.50
C ILE A 376 4.41 29.49 -2.48
N ALA A 377 3.18 29.68 -2.03
CA ALA A 377 2.15 30.38 -2.78
C ALA A 377 1.40 31.33 -1.85
N ALA A 378 0.76 32.37 -2.40
CA ALA A 378 0.02 33.37 -1.66
C ALA A 378 -1.41 33.50 -2.19
N ALA A 379 -2.39 33.57 -1.28
CA ALA A 379 -3.77 33.94 -1.56
C ALA A 379 -4.47 34.30 -0.22
N ASP A 380 -5.68 34.84 -0.28
CA ASP A 380 -6.52 35.05 0.90
C ASP A 380 -7.31 33.77 1.21
N PHE A 381 -6.73 32.86 2.03
CA PHE A 381 -7.32 31.55 2.35
C PHE A 381 -8.42 31.62 3.42
N ASN A 382 -8.53 32.75 4.12
CA ASN A 382 -9.51 32.92 5.21
C ASN A 382 -10.57 34.00 4.94
N GLY A 383 -10.58 34.63 3.76
CA GLY A 383 -11.57 35.61 3.34
C GLY A 383 -11.48 36.93 4.09
N ASP A 384 -10.36 37.26 4.79
CA ASP A 384 -10.23 38.49 5.59
C ASP A 384 -9.68 39.67 4.80
N GLY A 385 -9.25 39.43 3.56
CA GLY A 385 -8.75 40.42 2.65
C GLY A 385 -7.28 40.76 2.78
N LYS A 386 -6.53 39.91 3.37
CA LYS A 386 -5.07 39.94 3.46
C LYS A 386 -4.51 38.69 2.83
N LEU A 387 -3.32 38.84 2.27
CA LEU A 387 -2.65 37.68 1.70
C LEU A 387 -2.09 36.78 2.79
N ASP A 388 -2.43 35.49 2.68
CA ASP A 388 -1.90 34.37 3.45
C ASP A 388 -0.85 33.64 2.63
N LEU A 389 -0.13 32.70 3.25
CA LEU A 389 0.88 31.88 2.59
C LEU A 389 0.61 30.39 2.79
N ALA A 390 0.80 29.62 1.72
CA ALA A 390 0.82 28.17 1.74
C ALA A 390 2.23 27.68 1.41
N VAL A 391 2.84 26.84 2.25
CA VAL A 391 4.20 26.34 2.09
C VAL A 391 4.22 24.83 2.05
N ALA A 392 4.66 24.25 0.93
CA ALA A 392 4.88 22.82 0.80
C ALA A 392 6.13 22.37 1.54
N ASN A 393 6.04 21.29 2.33
CA ASN A 393 7.12 20.80 3.16
C ASN A 393 7.44 19.35 2.82
N SER A 394 8.47 19.14 2.00
CA SER A 394 8.85 17.82 1.49
C SER A 394 9.29 16.83 2.56
N GLY A 395 9.88 17.32 3.64
CA GLY A 395 10.35 16.49 4.76
C GLY A 395 9.25 16.08 5.73
N SER A 396 8.16 16.85 5.85
CA SER A 396 7.03 16.54 6.73
C SER A 396 5.77 16.07 5.99
N ASN A 397 5.74 16.09 4.66
CA ASN A 397 4.62 15.66 3.82
C ASN A 397 3.31 16.39 4.19
N ASN A 398 3.38 17.70 4.24
CA ASN A 398 2.24 18.57 4.51
C ASN A 398 2.43 19.94 3.87
N VAL A 399 1.37 20.74 3.88
CA VAL A 399 1.42 22.19 3.61
C VAL A 399 1.29 22.91 4.94
N THR A 400 2.11 23.93 5.18
CA THR A 400 1.89 24.87 6.30
C THR A 400 1.13 26.06 5.79
N ILE A 401 0.02 26.39 6.44
CA ILE A 401 -0.76 27.62 6.18
C ILE A 401 -0.37 28.68 7.21
N LEU A 402 -0.05 29.85 6.72
CA LEU A 402 0.35 31.01 7.49
C LEU A 402 -0.60 32.15 7.17
N LEU A 403 -1.47 32.52 8.11
CA LEU A 403 -2.46 33.59 7.94
C LEU A 403 -1.82 34.95 8.15
N GLY A 404 -1.99 35.81 7.16
CA GLY A 404 -1.46 37.17 7.16
C GLY A 404 -2.17 38.10 8.12
N ASN A 405 -1.41 38.86 8.91
CA ASN A 405 -1.99 39.87 9.82
C ASN A 405 -2.21 41.24 9.15
N GLY A 406 -1.71 41.41 7.89
CA GLY A 406 -1.78 42.67 7.14
C GLY A 406 -0.75 43.72 7.61
N ASP A 407 0.32 43.29 8.28
CA ASP A 407 1.46 44.10 8.67
C ASP A 407 2.82 43.45 8.31
N GLY A 408 2.77 42.46 7.42
CA GLY A 408 3.92 41.61 7.07
C GLY A 408 4.24 40.50 8.05
N ALA A 409 3.48 40.40 9.14
CA ALA A 409 3.57 39.27 10.08
C ALA A 409 2.50 38.23 9.78
N PHE A 410 2.78 36.98 10.16
CA PHE A 410 1.92 35.84 9.90
C PHE A 410 1.66 35.01 11.17
N THR A 411 0.53 34.35 11.20
CA THR A 411 0.13 33.41 12.26
C THR A 411 -0.06 32.02 11.67
N ALA A 412 0.59 31.02 12.25
CA ALA A 412 0.45 29.65 11.75
C ALA A 412 -0.96 29.10 12.02
N ALA A 413 -1.55 28.52 10.99
CA ALA A 413 -2.83 27.81 11.03
C ALA A 413 -2.61 26.28 10.96
N GLU A 414 -3.66 25.54 10.64
CA GLU A 414 -3.61 24.09 10.47
C GLU A 414 -2.71 23.70 9.28
N SER A 415 -2.02 22.57 9.40
CA SER A 415 -1.12 22.08 8.35
C SER A 415 -1.70 20.81 7.72
N PRO A 416 -2.48 20.90 6.63
CA PRO A 416 -3.05 19.76 5.97
C PRO A 416 -1.98 18.81 5.42
N ALA A 417 -2.27 17.50 5.48
CA ALA A 417 -1.38 16.46 4.98
C ALA A 417 -1.45 16.35 3.45
N THR A 418 -0.31 16.02 2.83
CA THR A 418 -0.18 15.79 1.38
C THR A 418 0.30 14.36 1.09
N GLY A 419 0.57 14.06 -0.16
CA GLY A 419 1.38 12.91 -0.57
C GLY A 419 2.83 13.03 -0.09
N MET A 420 3.70 12.10 -0.51
CA MET A 420 5.10 12.09 -0.10
C MET A 420 5.92 13.11 -0.91
N ALA A 421 6.80 13.82 -0.21
CA ALA A 421 7.73 14.79 -0.77
C ALA A 421 7.03 15.83 -1.68
N PRO A 422 6.10 16.65 -1.14
CA PRO A 422 5.49 17.74 -1.89
C PRO A 422 6.57 18.70 -2.36
N ASN A 423 6.50 19.13 -3.64
CA ASN A 423 7.55 19.92 -4.27
C ASN A 423 7.06 21.25 -4.86
N SER A 424 5.83 21.33 -5.30
CA SER A 424 5.24 22.53 -5.92
C SER A 424 3.79 22.71 -5.50
N ILE A 425 3.34 23.97 -5.39
CA ILE A 425 1.97 24.36 -5.09
C ILE A 425 1.46 25.28 -6.20
N ALA A 426 0.23 25.01 -6.67
CA ALA A 426 -0.58 25.95 -7.44
C ALA A 426 -1.84 26.29 -6.64
N VAL A 427 -2.31 27.53 -6.81
CA VAL A 427 -3.52 28.05 -6.17
C VAL A 427 -4.54 28.39 -7.25
N ALA A 428 -5.77 27.87 -7.10
CA ALA A 428 -6.91 28.22 -7.96
C ALA A 428 -8.22 27.82 -7.27
N ASP A 429 -9.36 28.15 -7.86
CA ASP A 429 -10.67 27.65 -7.42
C ASP A 429 -11.02 26.39 -8.21
N PHE A 430 -10.60 25.21 -7.71
CA PHE A 430 -10.80 23.94 -8.41
C PHE A 430 -12.22 23.38 -8.30
N ASN A 431 -12.99 23.87 -7.33
CA ASN A 431 -14.36 23.39 -7.10
C ASN A 431 -15.44 24.38 -7.56
N GLY A 432 -15.07 25.61 -7.92
CA GLY A 432 -15.97 26.65 -8.43
C GLY A 432 -16.78 27.34 -7.34
N ASP A 433 -16.34 27.35 -6.07
CA ASP A 433 -17.03 27.97 -4.94
C ASP A 433 -16.53 29.39 -4.65
N GLY A 434 -15.47 29.84 -5.29
CA GLY A 434 -14.88 31.16 -5.15
C GLY A 434 -13.90 31.29 -3.99
N VAL A 435 -13.50 30.18 -3.38
CA VAL A 435 -12.49 30.13 -2.31
C VAL A 435 -11.19 29.55 -2.90
N PRO A 436 -10.00 30.11 -2.54
CA PRO A 436 -8.75 29.55 -3.02
C PRO A 436 -8.50 28.13 -2.50
N ASP A 437 -8.29 27.21 -3.46
CA ASP A 437 -7.89 25.82 -3.21
C ASP A 437 -6.39 25.66 -3.51
N LEU A 438 -5.83 24.52 -3.13
CA LEU A 438 -4.42 24.17 -3.39
C LEU A 438 -4.32 22.87 -4.20
N ALA A 439 -3.48 22.88 -5.22
CA ALA A 439 -2.97 21.69 -5.88
C ALA A 439 -1.49 21.51 -5.54
N VAL A 440 -1.12 20.37 -4.99
CA VAL A 440 0.22 20.09 -4.49
C VAL A 440 0.82 18.90 -5.22
N ALA A 441 1.86 19.13 -6.01
CA ALA A 441 2.60 18.07 -6.69
C ALA A 441 3.50 17.32 -5.71
N ASN A 442 3.35 16.00 -5.63
CA ASN A 442 4.04 15.14 -4.68
C ASN A 442 5.06 14.25 -5.42
N ALA A 443 6.31 14.66 -5.44
CA ALA A 443 7.38 13.97 -6.17
C ALA A 443 7.61 12.53 -5.69
N GLY A 444 7.40 12.24 -4.40
CA GLY A 444 7.64 10.93 -3.81
C GLY A 444 6.47 9.95 -3.93
N SER A 445 5.26 10.42 -4.23
CA SER A 445 4.06 9.56 -4.39
C SER A 445 3.44 9.62 -5.77
N SER A 446 4.01 10.41 -6.71
CA SER A 446 3.59 10.49 -8.11
C SER A 446 2.10 10.79 -8.27
N ASN A 447 1.67 11.84 -7.59
CA ASN A 447 0.28 12.30 -7.60
C ASN A 447 0.19 13.77 -7.22
N VAL A 448 -0.98 14.35 -7.42
CA VAL A 448 -1.30 15.70 -6.94
C VAL A 448 -2.28 15.59 -5.78
N THR A 449 -2.02 16.26 -4.68
CA THR A 449 -3.00 16.41 -3.60
C THR A 449 -3.83 17.66 -3.83
N ILE A 450 -5.13 17.54 -3.88
CA ILE A 450 -6.06 18.67 -3.94
C ILE A 450 -6.60 18.93 -2.53
N LEU A 451 -6.46 20.16 -2.08
CA LEU A 451 -6.94 20.65 -0.79
C LEU A 451 -7.92 21.78 -1.04
N LEU A 452 -9.20 21.55 -0.77
CA LEU A 452 -10.27 22.53 -0.95
C LEU A 452 -10.33 23.49 0.23
N GLY A 453 -10.29 24.78 -0.04
CA GLY A 453 -10.40 25.84 0.96
C GLY A 453 -11.77 25.90 1.60
N ASN A 454 -11.84 26.24 2.89
CA ASN A 454 -13.09 26.37 3.63
C ASN A 454 -13.43 27.82 3.99
N ASP A 455 -12.74 28.82 3.41
CA ASP A 455 -12.91 30.27 3.68
C ASP A 455 -12.61 30.69 5.15
N ASP A 456 -11.86 29.84 5.87
CA ASP A 456 -11.45 30.11 7.27
C ASP A 456 -9.97 29.76 7.53
N GLY A 457 -9.19 29.57 6.47
CA GLY A 457 -7.78 29.18 6.53
C GLY A 457 -7.57 27.69 6.79
N THR A 458 -8.63 26.88 6.85
CA THR A 458 -8.57 25.42 6.91
C THR A 458 -8.87 24.79 5.55
N PHE A 459 -8.47 23.54 5.37
CA PHE A 459 -8.64 22.85 4.10
C PHE A 459 -9.24 21.46 4.28
N THR A 460 -10.04 21.06 3.29
CA THR A 460 -10.60 19.71 3.19
C THR A 460 -9.92 18.96 2.06
N ALA A 461 -9.34 17.78 2.36
CA ALA A 461 -8.71 16.97 1.32
C ALA A 461 -9.77 16.43 0.34
N ALA A 462 -9.52 16.65 -0.95
CA ALA A 462 -10.31 16.09 -2.05
C ALA A 462 -9.65 14.86 -2.66
N ALA A 463 -10.15 14.42 -3.83
CA ALA A 463 -9.53 13.34 -4.59
C ALA A 463 -8.09 13.70 -4.96
N THR A 464 -7.23 12.68 -4.93
CA THR A 464 -5.80 12.83 -5.26
C THR A 464 -5.57 12.23 -6.64
N PRO A 465 -5.62 13.01 -7.73
CA PRO A 465 -5.39 12.50 -9.07
C PRO A 465 -3.97 11.94 -9.20
N ALA A 466 -3.83 10.85 -9.96
CA ALA A 466 -2.54 10.30 -10.29
C ALA A 466 -1.82 11.26 -11.26
N ALA A 467 -0.51 11.33 -11.14
CA ALA A 467 0.38 11.93 -12.11
C ALA A 467 1.47 10.92 -12.42
N ASP A 468 2.26 11.16 -13.46
CA ASP A 468 3.39 10.30 -13.75
C ASP A 468 4.51 10.43 -12.74
N THR A 469 5.51 9.57 -12.82
CA THR A 469 6.56 9.48 -11.80
C THR A 469 7.40 10.75 -11.71
N GLY A 470 7.60 11.24 -10.47
CA GLY A 470 8.45 12.37 -10.18
C GLY A 470 7.79 13.73 -10.45
N SER A 471 6.54 13.91 -10.04
CA SER A 471 5.80 15.19 -10.17
C SER A 471 6.52 16.32 -9.44
N THR A 472 7.21 17.19 -10.18
CA THR A 472 8.09 18.23 -9.62
C THR A 472 7.50 19.64 -9.65
N SER A 473 6.65 19.95 -10.60
CA SER A 473 6.02 21.25 -10.75
C SER A 473 4.56 21.10 -11.12
N VAL A 474 3.71 22.00 -10.66
CA VAL A 474 2.30 22.09 -11.01
C VAL A 474 1.92 23.55 -11.27
N ALA A 475 1.12 23.78 -12.32
CA ALA A 475 0.53 25.08 -12.63
C ALA A 475 -0.96 24.88 -12.94
N ALA A 476 -1.77 25.92 -12.72
CA ALA A 476 -3.21 25.90 -12.91
C ALA A 476 -3.63 26.94 -13.95
N ALA A 477 -4.51 26.57 -14.87
CA ALA A 477 -5.20 27.44 -15.81
C ALA A 477 -6.33 26.69 -16.51
N ASP A 478 -7.33 27.37 -17.04
CA ASP A 478 -8.36 26.82 -17.92
C ASP A 478 -7.76 26.54 -19.32
N ILE A 479 -7.13 25.35 -19.49
CA ILE A 479 -6.44 24.98 -20.74
C ILE A 479 -7.39 24.40 -21.80
N ASN A 480 -8.61 24.07 -21.43
CA ASN A 480 -9.62 23.50 -22.33
C ASN A 480 -10.76 24.49 -22.66
N GLY A 481 -10.82 25.67 -22.05
CA GLY A 481 -11.80 26.70 -22.33
C GLY A 481 -13.18 26.43 -21.74
N ASP A 482 -13.29 25.61 -20.69
CA ASP A 482 -14.56 25.24 -20.08
C ASP A 482 -14.92 26.15 -18.88
N GLY A 483 -14.03 27.03 -18.48
CA GLY A 483 -14.22 28.00 -17.39
C GLY A 483 -13.87 27.45 -16.03
N LYS A 484 -13.09 26.39 -15.96
CA LYS A 484 -12.55 25.82 -14.73
C LYS A 484 -11.04 25.71 -14.82
N GLU A 485 -10.43 25.78 -13.66
CA GLU A 485 -8.99 25.68 -13.59
C GLU A 485 -8.53 24.21 -13.69
N ASP A 486 -7.79 23.92 -14.73
CA ASP A 486 -7.13 22.65 -14.97
C ASP A 486 -5.71 22.66 -14.40
N LEU A 487 -5.03 21.52 -14.39
CA LEU A 487 -3.65 21.42 -13.93
C LEU A 487 -2.71 20.91 -15.02
N VAL A 488 -1.52 21.49 -15.08
CA VAL A 488 -0.39 20.93 -15.80
C VAL A 488 0.68 20.53 -14.80
N VAL A 489 1.06 19.25 -14.82
CA VAL A 489 2.03 18.65 -13.90
C VAL A 489 3.26 18.21 -14.66
N VAL A 490 4.43 18.69 -14.29
CA VAL A 490 5.71 18.22 -14.84
C VAL A 490 6.21 17.02 -14.07
N ASN A 491 6.57 15.97 -14.78
CA ASN A 491 7.02 14.70 -14.25
C ASN A 491 8.48 14.46 -14.65
N SER A 492 9.40 14.82 -13.74
CA SER A 492 10.83 14.83 -14.05
C SER A 492 11.44 13.45 -14.30
N ALA A 493 10.87 12.38 -13.70
CA ALA A 493 11.42 11.04 -13.87
C ALA A 493 11.10 10.42 -15.24
N ASP A 494 9.97 10.82 -15.85
CA ASP A 494 9.52 10.31 -17.15
C ASP A 494 9.72 11.31 -18.29
N SER A 495 10.27 12.50 -17.98
CA SER A 495 10.42 13.60 -18.95
C SER A 495 9.12 13.91 -19.69
N SER A 496 8.03 14.03 -18.94
CA SER A 496 6.69 14.25 -19.45
C SER A 496 5.99 15.41 -18.70
N ALA A 497 4.93 15.92 -19.28
CA ALA A 497 3.95 16.72 -18.59
C ALA A 497 2.57 16.05 -18.69
N THR A 498 1.81 16.10 -17.62
CA THR A 498 0.44 15.58 -17.58
C THR A 498 -0.51 16.75 -17.45
N ALA A 499 -1.46 16.88 -18.38
CA ALA A 499 -2.58 17.79 -18.22
C ALA A 499 -3.72 17.04 -17.51
N LEU A 500 -4.19 17.58 -16.40
CA LEU A 500 -5.31 17.07 -15.63
C LEU A 500 -6.46 18.07 -15.76
N LEU A 501 -7.52 17.69 -16.46
CA LEU A 501 -8.66 18.56 -16.67
C LEU A 501 -9.62 18.51 -15.48
N ALA A 502 -9.96 19.68 -14.94
CA ALA A 502 -10.91 19.80 -13.84
C ALA A 502 -12.34 19.55 -14.31
N GLU A 503 -12.99 18.62 -13.64
CA GLU A 503 -14.38 18.29 -13.92
C GLU A 503 -15.28 18.63 -12.73
N THR A 504 -16.37 19.33 -12.94
CA THR A 504 -17.28 19.79 -11.87
C THR A 504 -18.04 18.68 -11.17
N ALA A 505 -18.17 17.55 -11.76
CA ALA A 505 -18.58 16.27 -11.21
C ALA A 505 -18.44 15.24 -12.35
N LEU A 506 -17.80 14.15 -12.09
CA LEU A 506 -17.79 13.02 -12.99
C LEU A 506 -19.18 12.39 -13.00
N THR A 507 -19.73 12.14 -14.14
CA THR A 507 -20.86 11.24 -14.23
C THR A 507 -20.36 9.87 -14.61
N ILE A 508 -20.71 8.92 -13.78
CA ILE A 508 -20.31 7.53 -13.96
C ILE A 508 -21.51 6.63 -14.17
N ALA A 509 -21.30 5.59 -14.96
CA ALA A 509 -22.23 4.48 -15.12
C ALA A 509 -21.47 3.18 -14.87
N THR A 510 -21.90 2.38 -13.92
CA THR A 510 -21.21 1.12 -13.56
C THR A 510 -22.13 -0.06 -13.73
N VAL A 511 -21.64 -1.12 -14.37
CA VAL A 511 -22.28 -2.43 -14.42
C VAL A 511 -21.37 -3.47 -13.82
N ASN A 512 -21.91 -4.27 -12.91
CA ASN A 512 -21.16 -5.28 -12.16
C ASN A 512 -21.54 -6.70 -12.59
N ASN A 513 -20.67 -7.65 -12.27
CA ASN A 513 -20.86 -9.08 -12.55
C ASN A 513 -21.03 -9.38 -14.04
N ILE A 514 -20.27 -8.69 -14.86
CA ILE A 514 -20.29 -8.88 -16.31
C ILE A 514 -19.44 -10.09 -16.67
N SER A 515 -20.00 -10.96 -17.50
CA SER A 515 -19.30 -12.10 -18.08
C SER A 515 -19.65 -12.18 -19.55
N PRO A 516 -18.78 -11.72 -20.47
CA PRO A 516 -19.00 -11.88 -21.90
C PRO A 516 -19.18 -13.36 -22.28
N ALA A 517 -19.99 -13.63 -23.29
CA ALA A 517 -20.33 -14.99 -23.68
C ALA A 517 -19.23 -15.61 -24.55
N GLY A 518 -18.65 -16.70 -24.08
CA GLY A 518 -17.61 -17.45 -24.78
C GLY A 518 -16.25 -17.29 -24.07
N ALA A 519 -15.37 -18.25 -24.30
CA ALA A 519 -14.00 -18.16 -23.80
C ALA A 519 -13.10 -17.43 -24.82
N GLY A 520 -12.19 -16.62 -24.35
CA GLY A 520 -11.28 -15.87 -25.22
C GLY A 520 -11.19 -14.39 -24.83
N THR A 521 -10.56 -13.62 -25.68
CA THR A 521 -10.44 -12.16 -25.51
C THR A 521 -11.65 -11.48 -26.16
N HIS A 522 -12.35 -10.67 -25.39
CA HIS A 522 -13.46 -9.84 -25.80
C HIS A 522 -13.03 -8.37 -25.78
N LEU A 523 -13.34 -7.62 -26.82
CA LEU A 523 -13.15 -6.17 -26.89
C LEU A 523 -14.46 -5.50 -26.49
N VAL A 524 -14.44 -4.78 -25.38
CA VAL A 524 -15.61 -4.12 -24.80
C VAL A 524 -15.48 -2.62 -24.91
N LYS A 525 -16.57 -1.94 -25.23
CA LYS A 525 -16.66 -0.48 -25.25
C LYS A 525 -17.94 0.02 -24.58
N ALA A 526 -17.88 1.24 -24.10
CA ALA A 526 -19.03 1.96 -23.56
C ALA A 526 -19.57 2.95 -24.59
N ILE A 527 -20.87 3.02 -24.71
CA ILE A 527 -21.57 3.92 -25.63
C ILE A 527 -22.53 4.78 -24.81
N TYR A 528 -22.23 6.06 -24.74
CA TYR A 528 -23.14 7.07 -24.21
C TYR A 528 -24.04 7.57 -25.34
N SER A 529 -25.35 7.54 -25.15
CA SER A 529 -26.31 7.92 -26.19
C SER A 529 -26.48 9.43 -26.40
N GLY A 530 -25.91 10.23 -25.48
CA GLY A 530 -26.18 11.65 -25.39
C GLY A 530 -27.47 11.98 -24.65
N ASP A 531 -27.67 13.25 -24.35
CA ASP A 531 -28.89 13.81 -23.77
C ASP A 531 -29.31 15.12 -24.48
N ALA A 532 -30.16 15.94 -23.85
CA ALA A 532 -30.60 17.20 -24.46
C ALA A 532 -29.47 18.23 -24.64
N ASN A 533 -28.45 18.17 -23.78
CA ASN A 533 -27.33 19.13 -23.70
C ASN A 533 -26.03 18.58 -24.29
N TYR A 534 -25.88 17.27 -24.32
CA TYR A 534 -24.64 16.58 -24.68
C TYR A 534 -24.82 15.59 -25.83
N GLY A 535 -23.88 15.60 -26.76
CA GLY A 535 -23.80 14.63 -27.85
C GLY A 535 -23.40 13.25 -27.35
N GLY A 536 -23.79 12.22 -28.11
CA GLY A 536 -23.36 10.85 -27.78
C GLY A 536 -21.89 10.62 -28.11
N SER A 537 -21.23 9.77 -27.32
CA SER A 537 -19.82 9.39 -27.49
C SER A 537 -19.59 7.90 -27.23
N THR A 538 -18.45 7.40 -27.68
CA THR A 538 -18.07 5.98 -27.53
C THR A 538 -16.62 5.91 -27.03
N SER A 539 -16.38 5.07 -26.04
CA SER A 539 -15.04 4.88 -25.47
C SER A 539 -14.10 4.13 -26.42
N ALA A 540 -12.81 4.19 -26.14
CA ALA A 540 -11.86 3.21 -26.64
C ALA A 540 -12.27 1.79 -26.20
N GLU A 541 -11.77 0.78 -26.90
CA GLU A 541 -12.05 -0.63 -26.60
C GLU A 541 -11.09 -1.14 -25.54
N VAL A 542 -11.63 -1.82 -24.50
CA VAL A 542 -10.90 -2.47 -23.44
C VAL A 542 -10.97 -3.98 -23.61
N SER A 543 -9.84 -4.67 -23.44
CA SER A 543 -9.76 -6.13 -23.58
C SER A 543 -10.14 -6.84 -22.28
N LEU A 544 -11.12 -7.74 -22.34
CA LEU A 544 -11.48 -8.66 -21.25
C LEU A 544 -11.13 -10.08 -21.66
N THR A 545 -10.42 -10.80 -20.81
CA THR A 545 -10.10 -12.21 -21.08
C THR A 545 -11.03 -13.12 -20.28
N VAL A 546 -11.93 -13.80 -20.98
CA VAL A 546 -12.83 -14.82 -20.40
C VAL A 546 -12.11 -16.17 -20.44
N VAL A 547 -11.89 -16.74 -19.27
CA VAL A 547 -11.26 -18.06 -19.11
C VAL A 547 -12.36 -19.07 -18.84
N PRO A 548 -12.33 -20.28 -19.46
CA PRO A 548 -13.30 -21.31 -19.17
C PRO A 548 -13.35 -21.61 -17.66
N PRO A 549 -14.56 -21.82 -17.10
CA PRO A 549 -14.68 -22.32 -15.73
C PRO A 549 -13.90 -23.62 -15.56
N GLY A 550 -13.15 -23.72 -14.49
CA GLY A 550 -12.32 -24.88 -14.22
C GLY A 550 -12.13 -25.11 -12.72
N PHE A 551 -11.31 -26.06 -12.38
CA PHE A 551 -10.94 -26.31 -11.00
C PHE A 551 -9.50 -26.84 -10.93
N THR A 552 -8.89 -26.74 -9.77
CA THR A 552 -7.62 -27.38 -9.44
C THR A 552 -7.87 -28.47 -8.41
N LEU A 553 -7.01 -29.51 -8.42
CA LEU A 553 -7.06 -30.63 -7.48
C LEU A 553 -5.75 -30.70 -6.71
N SER A 554 -5.82 -30.93 -5.41
CA SER A 554 -4.68 -31.19 -4.57
C SER A 554 -4.99 -32.31 -3.56
N GLY A 555 -3.96 -33.06 -3.14
CA GLY A 555 -4.10 -34.16 -2.17
C GLY A 555 -3.04 -34.06 -1.08
N THR A 556 -3.40 -34.41 0.16
CA THR A 556 -2.47 -34.47 1.28
C THR A 556 -1.65 -35.76 1.26
N PRO A 557 -0.34 -35.73 1.59
CA PRO A 557 0.48 -36.96 1.70
C PRO A 557 -0.05 -37.90 2.77
N VAL A 558 0.14 -39.20 2.57
CA VAL A 558 -0.31 -40.26 3.47
C VAL A 558 0.91 -41.01 4.00
N SER A 559 0.95 -41.25 5.31
CA SER A 559 1.88 -42.18 5.94
C SER A 559 1.10 -43.31 6.57
N VAL A 560 1.43 -44.56 6.19
CA VAL A 560 0.69 -45.75 6.61
C VAL A 560 1.64 -46.89 6.90
N VAL A 561 1.28 -47.74 7.85
CA VAL A 561 2.01 -49.00 8.13
C VAL A 561 1.46 -50.08 7.21
N ALA A 562 2.36 -50.96 6.69
CA ALA A 562 1.94 -52.09 5.87
C ALA A 562 0.86 -52.92 6.58
N GLY A 563 -0.25 -53.19 5.89
CA GLY A 563 -1.43 -53.86 6.42
C GLY A 563 -2.48 -52.91 7.03
N ALA A 564 -2.26 -51.63 6.99
CA ALA A 564 -3.20 -50.62 7.49
C ALA A 564 -3.81 -49.76 6.36
N THR A 565 -4.80 -49.00 6.69
CA THR A 565 -5.44 -48.01 5.78
C THR A 565 -5.08 -46.61 6.22
N GLY A 566 -4.68 -45.78 5.25
CA GLY A 566 -4.45 -44.36 5.41
C GLY A 566 -5.45 -43.55 4.61
N THR A 567 -5.57 -42.26 4.91
CA THR A 567 -6.49 -41.37 4.19
C THR A 567 -5.77 -40.09 3.74
N SER A 568 -6.03 -39.68 2.51
CA SER A 568 -5.67 -38.38 1.95
C SER A 568 -6.89 -37.51 1.86
N THR A 569 -6.77 -36.26 2.24
CA THR A 569 -7.80 -35.27 1.95
C THR A 569 -7.52 -34.70 0.57
N LEU A 570 -8.45 -34.89 -0.34
CA LEU A 570 -8.46 -34.26 -1.66
C LEU A 570 -9.23 -32.97 -1.57
N THR A 571 -8.63 -31.88 -2.07
CA THR A 571 -9.24 -30.54 -2.13
C THR A 571 -9.42 -30.14 -3.58
N ILE A 572 -10.64 -29.80 -3.95
CA ILE A 572 -11.02 -29.30 -5.26
C ILE A 572 -11.30 -27.82 -5.08
N THR A 573 -10.49 -26.98 -5.71
CA THR A 573 -10.63 -25.53 -5.65
C THR A 573 -11.21 -25.03 -6.97
N PRO A 574 -12.43 -24.50 -6.98
CA PRO A 574 -13.00 -23.93 -8.19
C PRO A 574 -12.25 -22.70 -8.66
N THR A 575 -12.14 -22.52 -9.95
CA THR A 575 -11.55 -21.36 -10.60
C THR A 575 -12.52 -20.82 -11.64
N ASN A 576 -12.48 -19.51 -11.85
CA ASN A 576 -13.26 -18.83 -12.89
C ASN A 576 -14.78 -19.08 -12.82
N GLY A 577 -15.33 -19.18 -11.58
CA GLY A 577 -16.77 -19.38 -11.37
C GLY A 577 -17.27 -20.80 -11.67
N PHE A 578 -16.39 -21.81 -11.63
CA PHE A 578 -16.82 -23.19 -11.83
C PHE A 578 -17.84 -23.61 -10.79
N SER A 579 -18.94 -24.20 -11.26
CA SER A 579 -19.93 -24.89 -10.42
C SER A 579 -20.38 -26.15 -11.14
N GLY A 580 -20.50 -27.26 -10.41
CA GLY A 580 -20.88 -28.53 -11.01
C GLY A 580 -20.43 -29.71 -10.18
N THR A 581 -20.68 -30.93 -10.68
CA THR A 581 -20.24 -32.16 -10.04
C THR A 581 -18.95 -32.63 -10.69
N VAL A 582 -17.95 -32.90 -9.85
CA VAL A 582 -16.63 -33.40 -10.23
C VAL A 582 -16.55 -34.86 -9.84
N THR A 583 -16.28 -35.73 -10.81
CA THR A 583 -16.01 -37.15 -10.60
C THR A 583 -14.51 -37.35 -10.46
N LEU A 584 -14.10 -38.12 -9.43
CA LEU A 584 -12.72 -38.37 -9.10
C LEU A 584 -12.41 -39.85 -9.29
N GLU A 585 -11.32 -40.12 -10.01
CA GLU A 585 -10.84 -41.48 -10.24
C GLU A 585 -9.39 -41.60 -9.75
N CYS A 586 -9.12 -42.71 -9.06
CA CYS A 586 -7.78 -43.01 -8.61
C CYS A 586 -7.24 -44.14 -9.54
N ASP A 587 -6.18 -43.83 -10.20
CA ASP A 587 -5.61 -44.59 -11.32
C ASP A 587 -4.29 -45.25 -10.95
N GLY A 588 -4.14 -45.79 -9.80
CA GLY A 588 -2.89 -46.43 -9.42
C GLY A 588 -1.63 -45.71 -9.90
N GLY A 589 -0.56 -45.76 -9.17
CA GLY A 589 0.55 -44.88 -9.39
C GLY A 589 1.89 -45.42 -9.75
N GLY A 590 2.90 -44.63 -9.58
CA GLY A 590 4.31 -44.99 -9.74
C GLY A 590 4.77 -45.86 -8.57
N TYR A 591 5.12 -47.11 -8.88
CA TYR A 591 5.55 -48.09 -7.90
C TYR A 591 7.05 -48.35 -7.99
N PRO A 592 7.76 -48.56 -6.86
CA PRO A 592 9.15 -48.96 -6.89
C PRO A 592 9.28 -50.31 -7.61
N GLY A 593 10.27 -50.44 -8.48
CA GLY A 593 10.52 -51.70 -9.19
C GLY A 593 10.70 -52.87 -8.23
N GLY A 594 9.94 -53.96 -8.43
CA GLY A 594 9.97 -55.15 -7.57
C GLY A 594 9.13 -55.07 -6.28
N ALA A 595 8.27 -54.04 -6.14
CA ALA A 595 7.35 -53.94 -5.02
C ALA A 595 6.27 -55.06 -5.11
N ASN A 596 6.02 -55.74 -3.99
CA ASN A 596 4.93 -56.70 -3.85
C ASN A 596 3.76 -56.02 -3.12
N ASP A 597 2.54 -56.49 -3.41
CA ASP A 597 1.31 -56.03 -2.73
C ASP A 597 1.23 -54.48 -2.65
N VAL A 598 1.21 -53.83 -3.81
CA VAL A 598 1.16 -52.37 -3.92
C VAL A 598 -0.08 -51.77 -3.23
N PRO A 599 -0.02 -50.51 -2.72
CA PRO A 599 -1.19 -49.85 -2.19
C PRO A 599 -2.31 -49.80 -3.21
N THR A 600 -3.55 -49.81 -2.75
CA THR A 600 -4.74 -49.68 -3.59
C THR A 600 -5.64 -48.61 -3.01
N CYS A 601 -6.20 -47.80 -3.91
CA CYS A 601 -7.16 -46.75 -3.51
C CYS A 601 -8.62 -47.23 -3.68
N SER A 602 -9.48 -46.69 -2.82
CA SER A 602 -10.92 -46.92 -2.92
C SER A 602 -11.56 -45.96 -3.92
N SER A 603 -12.79 -46.29 -4.38
CA SER A 603 -13.62 -45.34 -5.16
C SER A 603 -13.87 -44.07 -4.35
N ILE A 604 -13.80 -42.93 -5.01
CA ILE A 604 -14.01 -41.62 -4.42
C ILE A 604 -15.43 -41.16 -4.77
N PRO A 605 -16.27 -40.73 -3.82
CA PRO A 605 -17.57 -40.16 -4.16
C PRO A 605 -17.45 -38.89 -5.00
N PRO A 606 -18.36 -38.68 -5.98
CA PRO A 606 -18.40 -37.41 -6.71
C PRO A 606 -18.63 -36.22 -5.75
N VAL A 607 -18.00 -35.07 -6.05
CA VAL A 607 -18.08 -33.87 -5.24
C VAL A 607 -18.80 -32.79 -6.02
N THR A 608 -19.85 -32.22 -5.41
CA THR A 608 -20.59 -31.09 -6.02
C THR A 608 -20.04 -29.77 -5.49
N ILE A 609 -19.65 -28.89 -6.39
CA ILE A 609 -19.17 -27.56 -6.11
C ILE A 609 -20.28 -26.56 -6.40
N SER A 610 -20.60 -25.75 -5.40
CA SER A 610 -21.54 -24.64 -5.49
C SER A 610 -20.91 -23.36 -4.97
N GLY A 611 -20.55 -22.45 -5.87
CA GLY A 611 -19.84 -21.20 -5.52
C GLY A 611 -18.31 -21.35 -5.49
N ASN A 612 -17.63 -20.35 -4.94
CA ASN A 612 -16.17 -20.21 -5.03
C ASN A 612 -15.40 -20.90 -3.88
N ALA A 613 -16.08 -21.52 -2.95
CA ALA A 613 -15.42 -22.20 -1.82
C ALA A 613 -14.85 -23.55 -2.24
N PRO A 614 -13.61 -23.90 -1.81
CA PRO A 614 -13.07 -25.23 -2.03
C PRO A 614 -13.93 -26.31 -1.38
N ALA A 615 -14.07 -27.45 -2.06
CA ALA A 615 -14.72 -28.62 -1.55
C ALA A 615 -13.70 -29.73 -1.28
N THR A 616 -13.94 -30.56 -0.28
CA THR A 616 -13.04 -31.63 0.11
C THR A 616 -13.72 -32.99 0.11
N THR A 617 -12.95 -34.04 -0.22
CA THR A 617 -13.35 -35.43 -0.07
C THR A 617 -12.17 -36.25 0.43
N LEU A 618 -12.44 -37.49 0.86
CA LEU A 618 -11.41 -38.38 1.38
C LEU A 618 -11.11 -39.50 0.38
N LEU A 619 -9.83 -39.67 0.08
CA LEU A 619 -9.29 -40.83 -0.62
C LEU A 619 -8.76 -41.80 0.41
N SER A 620 -9.27 -43.02 0.42
CA SER A 620 -8.80 -44.11 1.28
C SER A 620 -7.80 -44.96 0.53
N ILE A 621 -6.63 -45.14 1.13
CA ILE A 621 -5.51 -45.92 0.57
C ILE A 621 -5.29 -47.13 1.46
N GLN A 622 -5.44 -48.33 0.91
CA GLN A 622 -5.31 -49.59 1.62
C GLN A 622 -3.99 -50.25 1.30
N THR A 623 -3.31 -50.77 2.28
CA THR A 623 -2.10 -51.59 2.13
C THR A 623 -2.32 -53.01 2.65
N GLN A 624 -1.64 -53.98 2.03
CA GLN A 624 -1.61 -55.35 2.48
C GLN A 624 -0.48 -55.55 3.51
N PRO A 625 -0.57 -56.57 4.37
CA PRO A 625 0.54 -56.89 5.29
C PRO A 625 1.87 -57.13 4.59
N GLY A 626 1.82 -57.55 3.35
CA GLY A 626 3.03 -57.83 2.50
C GLY A 626 3.47 -56.62 1.68
N THR A 627 2.78 -55.48 1.77
CA THR A 627 3.17 -54.28 1.01
C THR A 627 4.59 -53.84 1.37
N THR A 628 5.45 -53.73 0.37
CA THR A 628 6.85 -53.34 0.55
C THR A 628 6.95 -51.93 1.15
N PRO A 629 7.68 -51.76 2.27
CA PRO A 629 7.93 -50.43 2.82
C PRO A 629 8.71 -49.56 1.83
N ALA A 630 8.09 -48.54 1.32
CA ALA A 630 8.65 -47.61 0.33
C ALA A 630 7.79 -46.36 0.19
N GLN A 631 8.20 -45.45 -0.68
CA GLN A 631 7.36 -44.33 -1.14
C GLN A 631 6.66 -44.75 -2.44
N TYR A 632 5.38 -44.48 -2.49
CA TYR A 632 4.50 -44.70 -3.63
C TYR A 632 3.85 -43.39 -4.03
N ILE A 633 3.36 -43.33 -5.24
CA ILE A 633 2.60 -42.18 -5.75
C ILE A 633 1.29 -42.69 -6.33
N GLU A 634 0.18 -42.23 -5.83
CA GLU A 634 -1.13 -42.49 -6.42
C GLU A 634 -1.54 -41.29 -7.29
N PHE A 635 -1.99 -41.53 -8.51
CA PHE A 635 -2.53 -40.54 -9.42
C PHE A 635 -4.04 -40.44 -9.20
N VAL A 636 -4.50 -39.18 -9.07
CA VAL A 636 -5.94 -38.91 -8.95
C VAL A 636 -6.33 -37.95 -10.07
N ASN A 637 -7.26 -38.40 -10.89
CA ASN A 637 -7.83 -37.62 -11.97
C ASN A 637 -9.21 -37.12 -11.54
N ALA A 638 -9.54 -35.90 -11.93
CA ALA A 638 -10.83 -35.29 -11.68
C ALA A 638 -11.41 -34.76 -12.98
N VAL A 639 -12.65 -35.03 -13.25
CA VAL A 639 -13.35 -34.61 -14.47
C VAL A 639 -14.73 -34.09 -14.10
N ASP A 640 -15.14 -32.99 -14.69
CA ASP A 640 -16.50 -32.47 -14.55
C ASP A 640 -17.50 -33.30 -15.38
N SER A 641 -18.79 -33.08 -15.14
CA SER A 641 -19.86 -33.81 -15.85
C SER A 641 -19.93 -33.52 -17.36
N SER A 642 -19.29 -32.45 -17.82
CA SER A 642 -19.21 -32.10 -19.25
C SER A 642 -17.98 -32.72 -19.96
N GLY A 643 -17.00 -33.18 -19.19
CA GLY A 643 -15.73 -33.67 -19.73
C GLY A 643 -14.78 -32.59 -20.22
N VAL A 644 -15.09 -31.32 -19.99
CA VAL A 644 -14.30 -30.17 -20.47
C VAL A 644 -13.29 -29.72 -19.43
N ALA A 645 -13.69 -29.61 -18.16
CA ALA A 645 -12.78 -29.26 -17.09
C ALA A 645 -12.15 -30.51 -16.48
N MET A 646 -10.83 -30.56 -16.50
CA MET A 646 -10.03 -31.68 -15.97
C MET A 646 -8.91 -31.16 -15.11
N ALA A 647 -8.64 -31.89 -14.02
CA ALA A 647 -7.50 -31.63 -13.17
C ALA A 647 -6.93 -32.98 -12.67
N ASN A 648 -5.65 -33.02 -12.40
CA ASN A 648 -5.00 -34.18 -11.81
C ASN A 648 -4.12 -33.76 -10.65
N THR A 649 -3.86 -34.71 -9.77
CA THR A 649 -2.89 -34.54 -8.68
C THR A 649 -2.24 -35.86 -8.36
N THR A 650 -1.13 -35.77 -7.65
CA THR A 650 -0.46 -36.96 -7.09
C THR A 650 -0.55 -36.95 -5.58
N VAL A 651 -0.81 -38.09 -5.00
CA VAL A 651 -0.78 -38.32 -3.56
C VAL A 651 0.42 -39.17 -3.23
N ALA A 652 1.36 -38.60 -2.50
CA ALA A 652 2.53 -39.33 -2.00
C ALA A 652 2.11 -40.25 -0.84
N VAL A 653 2.42 -41.52 -0.93
CA VAL A 653 2.12 -42.54 0.08
C VAL A 653 3.42 -43.13 0.62
N THR A 654 3.69 -42.90 1.89
CA THR A 654 4.83 -43.48 2.56
C THR A 654 4.38 -44.71 3.35
N VAL A 655 4.75 -45.90 2.90
CA VAL A 655 4.48 -47.16 3.60
C VAL A 655 5.68 -47.49 4.47
N SER A 656 5.45 -47.64 5.76
CA SER A 656 6.45 -48.06 6.72
C SER A 656 6.27 -49.51 7.12
N ALA A 657 7.33 -50.14 7.50
CA ALA A 657 7.26 -51.49 8.07
C ALA A 657 6.44 -51.48 9.36
N PRO A 658 5.67 -52.53 9.61
CA PRO A 658 5.00 -52.66 10.90
C PRO A 658 6.03 -52.62 12.05
N PRO A 659 5.71 -51.98 13.16
CA PRO A 659 6.65 -51.91 14.28
C PRO A 659 7.02 -53.34 14.75
N PRO A 660 8.31 -53.61 15.06
CA PRO A 660 8.75 -54.89 15.59
C PRO A 660 7.94 -55.30 16.80
N ARG A 661 7.52 -56.60 16.87
CA ARG A 661 6.71 -57.15 17.98
C ARG A 661 7.19 -58.57 18.29
N PHE A 662 6.81 -59.07 19.45
CA PHE A 662 6.90 -60.48 19.79
C PHE A 662 5.64 -60.92 20.49
N ALA A 663 5.34 -62.22 20.40
CA ALA A 663 4.24 -62.87 21.07
C ALA A 663 4.74 -63.99 21.99
N LEU A 664 4.02 -64.30 23.07
CA LEU A 664 4.34 -65.40 23.96
C LEU A 664 3.25 -66.47 23.84
N THR A 665 3.69 -67.73 23.74
CA THR A 665 2.84 -68.90 23.86
C THR A 665 3.44 -69.87 24.85
N ASN A 666 2.66 -70.80 25.38
CA ASN A 666 3.05 -71.71 26.44
C ASN A 666 2.48 -73.13 26.28
N THR A 667 3.01 -74.06 27.05
CA THR A 667 2.47 -75.42 27.27
C THR A 667 1.84 -75.50 28.69
N THR A 668 0.81 -76.30 28.86
CA THR A 668 0.16 -76.56 30.15
C THR A 668 1.08 -77.30 31.12
N VAL A 669 0.85 -77.16 32.44
CA VAL A 669 1.62 -77.79 33.50
C VAL A 669 0.69 -78.58 34.44
N SER A 670 1.06 -79.84 34.77
CA SER A 670 0.38 -80.56 35.83
C SER A 670 1.40 -80.99 36.88
N ILE A 671 1.16 -80.77 38.13
CA ILE A 671 1.98 -81.14 39.26
C ILE A 671 1.28 -82.15 40.06
N ALA A 672 1.87 -83.39 40.15
CA ALA A 672 1.22 -84.57 40.67
C ALA A 672 0.91 -84.50 42.19
N THR A 673 1.71 -83.87 42.99
CA THR A 673 1.55 -83.70 44.41
C THR A 673 2.09 -82.41 44.94
N PRO A 674 1.54 -81.86 46.07
CA PRO A 674 2.18 -80.68 46.73
C PRO A 674 3.61 -80.98 47.17
N GLY A 675 4.52 -80.06 46.95
CA GLY A 675 5.97 -80.30 47.11
C GLY A 675 6.70 -80.73 45.83
N GLY A 676 6.00 -80.96 44.74
CA GLY A 676 6.55 -81.24 43.42
C GLY A 676 6.81 -80.01 42.58
N SER A 677 7.49 -80.27 41.46
CA SER A 677 7.70 -79.21 40.49
C SER A 677 7.17 -79.62 39.14
N GLY A 678 6.79 -78.60 38.31
CA GLY A 678 6.37 -78.76 36.93
C GLY A 678 7.02 -77.73 36.03
N THR A 679 7.16 -77.98 34.79
CA THR A 679 7.76 -77.10 33.82
C THR A 679 6.83 -76.83 32.64
N SER A 680 6.88 -75.63 32.14
CA SER A 680 6.22 -75.18 30.87
C SER A 680 7.28 -74.60 29.94
N THR A 681 7.15 -74.83 28.68
CA THR A 681 7.93 -74.15 27.66
C THR A 681 7.22 -72.91 27.26
N ILE A 682 7.86 -71.76 27.48
CA ILE A 682 7.43 -70.47 27.00
C ILE A 682 8.14 -70.21 25.66
N THR A 683 7.36 -70.03 24.60
CA THR A 683 7.85 -69.74 23.28
C THR A 683 7.69 -68.26 22.98
N VAL A 684 8.76 -67.57 22.66
CA VAL A 684 8.82 -66.16 22.24
C VAL A 684 8.96 -66.13 20.72
N SER A 685 7.90 -65.73 20.04
CA SER A 685 7.82 -65.67 18.59
C SER A 685 7.99 -64.22 18.10
N PRO A 686 9.07 -63.90 17.39
CA PRO A 686 9.23 -62.55 16.83
C PRO A 686 8.32 -62.32 15.62
N SER A 687 7.94 -61.09 15.38
CA SER A 687 7.23 -60.63 14.19
C SER A 687 7.70 -59.22 13.79
N ALA A 688 7.49 -58.86 12.53
CA ALA A 688 7.86 -57.55 11.96
C ALA A 688 9.33 -57.13 12.21
N GLY A 689 10.23 -58.17 12.15
CA GLY A 689 11.69 -57.90 12.25
C GLY A 689 12.19 -57.64 13.68
N PHE A 690 11.42 -58.05 14.70
CA PHE A 690 11.88 -57.90 16.08
C PHE A 690 13.17 -58.69 16.31
N THR A 691 14.19 -58.06 16.82
CA THR A 691 15.47 -58.66 17.27
C THR A 691 15.82 -58.09 18.64
N GLY A 692 16.47 -58.87 19.49
CA GLY A 692 16.89 -58.41 20.80
C GLY A 692 16.56 -59.39 21.93
N SER A 693 16.82 -59.00 23.16
CA SER A 693 16.54 -59.82 24.36
C SER A 693 15.15 -59.47 24.91
N VAL A 694 14.44 -60.49 25.28
CA VAL A 694 13.14 -60.39 25.99
C VAL A 694 13.34 -60.83 27.44
N ALA A 695 13.12 -59.92 28.38
CA ALA A 695 13.14 -60.27 29.79
C ALA A 695 11.80 -60.90 30.15
N LEU A 696 11.82 -62.09 30.74
CA LEU A 696 10.60 -62.78 31.20
C LEU A 696 10.48 -62.69 32.71
N SER A 697 9.27 -62.41 33.17
CA SER A 697 8.85 -62.45 34.58
C SER A 697 7.58 -63.28 34.73
N CYS A 698 7.39 -63.87 35.88
CA CYS A 698 6.17 -64.59 36.16
C CYS A 698 5.51 -64.24 37.50
N THR A 699 4.21 -64.30 37.53
CA THR A 699 3.39 -64.10 38.74
C THR A 699 2.37 -65.24 38.85
N VAL A 700 2.15 -65.77 40.05
CA VAL A 700 1.15 -66.77 40.32
C VAL A 700 -0.08 -66.23 40.96
N THR A 701 -1.25 -66.60 40.46
CA THR A 701 -2.53 -66.38 41.07
C THR A 701 -3.24 -67.70 41.33
N GLY A 702 -3.86 -67.86 42.46
CA GLY A 702 -4.58 -69.06 42.85
C GLY A 702 -5.99 -68.79 43.30
N PRO A 703 -6.71 -69.87 43.71
CA PRO A 703 -8.04 -69.77 44.31
C PRO A 703 -8.05 -68.87 45.54
N ALA A 704 -9.13 -68.17 45.82
CA ALA A 704 -9.27 -67.24 46.94
C ALA A 704 -8.89 -67.75 48.34
N ASN A 705 -8.88 -69.06 48.53
CA ASN A 705 -8.52 -69.68 49.77
C ASN A 705 -7.23 -70.54 49.71
N ALA A 706 -6.42 -70.34 48.69
CA ALA A 706 -5.14 -71.06 48.55
C ALA A 706 -4.18 -70.65 49.67
N VAL A 707 -3.56 -71.60 50.31
CA VAL A 707 -2.52 -71.40 51.30
C VAL A 707 -1.20 -71.86 50.61
N ASP A 708 -0.14 -71.09 50.76
CA ASP A 708 1.13 -71.30 50.08
C ASP A 708 1.02 -71.47 48.56
N LEU A 709 0.87 -70.29 47.91
CA LEU A 709 0.86 -70.18 46.47
C LEU A 709 2.15 -70.85 45.87
N PRO A 710 2.06 -71.54 44.76
CA PRO A 710 3.23 -72.07 44.08
C PRO A 710 4.21 -70.89 43.73
N SER A 711 5.47 -71.17 43.80
CA SER A 711 6.50 -70.23 43.34
C SER A 711 6.80 -70.44 41.85
N CYS A 712 7.01 -69.39 41.11
CA CYS A 712 7.40 -69.50 39.74
C CYS A 712 8.78 -68.84 39.45
N ALA A 713 9.54 -69.45 38.57
CA ALA A 713 10.77 -68.94 38.04
C ALA A 713 10.80 -69.23 36.53
N VAL A 714 11.14 -68.19 35.77
CA VAL A 714 11.27 -68.34 34.32
C VAL A 714 12.70 -68.04 33.91
N ALA A 715 13.30 -68.89 33.10
CA ALA A 715 14.64 -68.72 32.54
C ALA A 715 14.59 -67.61 31.46
N ALA A 716 15.67 -66.82 31.34
CA ALA A 716 15.78 -65.91 30.25
C ALA A 716 15.94 -66.67 28.91
N PRO A 717 15.14 -66.34 27.90
CA PRO A 717 15.31 -66.93 26.58
C PRO A 717 16.59 -66.42 25.93
N PRO A 718 17.15 -67.16 24.94
CA PRO A 718 18.20 -66.66 24.10
C PRO A 718 17.77 -65.38 23.39
N ALA A 719 18.73 -64.48 23.07
CA ALA A 719 18.45 -63.33 22.26
C ALA A 719 17.91 -63.71 20.89
N ILE A 720 16.88 -63.00 20.44
CA ILE A 720 16.32 -63.21 19.10
C ILE A 720 17.21 -62.53 18.08
N THR A 721 17.80 -63.26 17.16
CA THR A 721 18.70 -62.76 16.12
C THR A 721 18.11 -62.79 14.71
N GLY A 722 16.89 -63.34 14.57
CA GLY A 722 16.21 -63.50 13.29
C GLY A 722 14.72 -63.81 13.47
N THR A 723 14.12 -64.45 12.51
CA THR A 723 12.68 -64.73 12.49
C THR A 723 12.28 -65.99 13.29
N ALA A 724 13.25 -66.79 13.74
CA ALA A 724 12.99 -68.00 14.48
C ALA A 724 12.51 -67.69 15.93
N ALA A 725 11.51 -68.44 16.39
CA ALA A 725 11.06 -68.38 17.78
C ALA A 725 12.13 -68.94 18.70
N VAL A 726 12.27 -68.36 19.89
CA VAL A 726 13.15 -68.86 20.94
C VAL A 726 12.32 -69.36 22.12
N THR A 727 12.87 -70.25 22.89
CA THR A 727 12.13 -70.86 24.01
C THR A 727 12.82 -70.62 25.34
N ALA A 728 12.03 -70.50 26.40
CA ALA A 728 12.46 -70.41 27.78
C ALA A 728 11.69 -71.46 28.64
N THR A 729 12.29 -71.90 29.71
CA THR A 729 11.61 -72.84 30.62
C THR A 729 11.03 -72.07 31.82
N LEU A 730 9.74 -72.15 32.04
CA LEU A 730 9.06 -71.72 33.26
C LEU A 730 9.08 -72.94 34.19
N THR A 731 9.58 -72.77 35.39
CA THR A 731 9.49 -73.78 36.47
C THR A 731 8.54 -73.25 37.57
N VAL A 732 7.62 -74.12 37.94
CA VAL A 732 6.71 -73.86 39.03
C VAL A 732 6.94 -74.86 40.13
N ASN A 733 7.19 -74.43 41.34
CA ASN A 733 7.42 -75.28 42.49
C ASN A 733 6.28 -75.10 43.52
N THR A 734 5.84 -76.19 44.08
CA THR A 734 4.88 -76.21 45.14
C THR A 734 5.51 -76.54 46.47
N THR A 735 4.95 -76.11 47.56
CA THR A 735 5.45 -76.37 48.93
C THR A 735 4.85 -77.63 49.53
N ALA A 736 5.68 -78.57 50.08
CA ALA A 736 5.21 -79.75 50.84
C ALA A 736 4.72 -79.28 52.21
N ALA A 737 3.70 -79.97 52.73
CA ALA A 737 3.22 -79.72 54.10
C ALA A 737 4.31 -80.17 55.09
N SER A 738 4.74 -79.29 56.00
CA SER A 738 5.70 -79.56 57.03
C SER A 738 5.03 -79.87 58.37
N ARG A 739 5.36 -81.02 59.02
CA ARG A 739 4.99 -81.31 60.37
C ARG A 739 5.96 -80.62 61.35
N SER A 740 5.47 -79.86 62.33
CA SER A 740 6.29 -79.32 63.43
C SER A 740 6.76 -80.42 64.36
N SER A 741 8.06 -80.67 64.44
CA SER A 741 8.63 -81.40 65.56
C SER A 741 9.20 -80.44 66.61
N SER A 742 8.62 -80.41 67.84
CA SER A 742 9.20 -79.70 68.96
C SER A 742 10.41 -80.49 69.55
N VAL A 743 11.58 -79.76 69.67
CA VAL A 743 12.60 -80.13 70.67
C VAL A 743 13.17 -78.83 71.25
N THR A 744 13.08 -78.74 72.53
CA THR A 744 13.71 -77.83 73.46
C THR A 744 15.24 -78.03 73.53
N ASP A 745 16.11 -77.09 73.67
CA ASP A 745 16.64 -76.53 74.93
C ASP A 745 17.96 -75.75 74.79
N HIS A 746 18.13 -74.78 75.59
CA HIS A 746 19.25 -74.10 76.24
C HIS A 746 20.58 -73.98 75.51
N THR A 747 21.33 -72.91 75.53
CA THR A 747 21.78 -72.01 76.61
C THR A 747 22.64 -70.91 76.02
N THR A 748 22.50 -69.64 76.52
CA THR A 748 23.46 -68.63 76.99
C THR A 748 24.72 -68.34 76.22
N THR A 749 25.01 -67.14 75.88
CA THR A 749 25.73 -66.01 76.45
C THR A 749 26.35 -65.13 75.44
N ALA A 750 25.97 -63.94 75.49
CA ALA A 750 26.66 -62.73 75.99
C ALA A 750 27.71 -61.98 75.05
N PHE A 751 27.44 -60.76 74.96
CA PHE A 751 28.32 -59.64 74.80
C PHE A 751 29.08 -59.42 73.48
N ARG A 752 29.13 -58.32 72.86
CA ARG A 752 29.41 -56.93 73.28
C ARG A 752 29.41 -56.01 72.07
N ASN A 753 28.85 -54.89 72.35
CA ASN A 753 29.16 -53.55 71.79
C ASN A 753 30.26 -53.39 70.78
N GLN A 754 29.97 -52.60 69.72
CA GLN A 754 30.52 -51.23 69.64
C GLN A 754 30.01 -50.49 68.42
N ARG A 755 29.65 -49.33 68.74
CA ARG A 755 29.42 -48.19 67.81
C ARG A 755 30.74 -47.51 67.53
N PRO A 756 30.73 -46.41 66.84
CA PRO A 756 31.06 -46.16 65.45
C PRO A 756 32.40 -45.42 65.28
N PRO A 757 32.74 -44.77 64.22
CA PRO A 757 32.44 -43.37 64.11
C PRO A 757 32.30 -42.84 62.64
N MET A 758 31.69 -41.67 62.68
CA MET A 758 31.76 -40.58 61.73
C MET A 758 33.13 -40.24 61.18
N LEU A 759 33.16 -39.66 60.00
CA LEU A 759 33.67 -38.35 59.60
C LEU A 759 33.78 -38.34 58.10
N ALA A 760 33.19 -37.50 57.40
CA ALA A 760 33.29 -36.04 57.25
C ALA A 760 34.14 -35.66 56.06
N LEU A 761 33.57 -34.72 55.37
CA LEU A 761 34.16 -33.57 54.68
C LEU A 761 34.86 -33.75 53.30
N GLY A 762 34.41 -32.83 52.54
CA GLY A 762 35.17 -32.03 51.59
C GLY A 762 34.68 -32.17 50.18
N GLY A 763 34.11 -31.24 49.54
CA GLY A 763 34.37 -29.79 49.51
C GLY A 763 34.74 -29.43 48.12
N GLY A 764 34.20 -28.34 47.63
CA GLY A 764 34.81 -27.63 46.52
C GLY A 764 33.89 -27.54 45.29
N SER A 765 33.08 -26.56 45.19
CA SER A 765 33.28 -25.24 44.54
C SER A 765 33.94 -25.26 43.19
N THR A 766 33.23 -24.72 42.24
CA THR A 766 33.51 -23.50 41.50
C THR A 766 32.53 -23.38 40.36
N VAL A 767 31.67 -22.44 40.37
CA VAL A 767 31.61 -21.10 39.75
C VAL A 767 32.31 -21.04 38.40
N ALA A 768 31.55 -20.80 37.37
CA ALA A 768 31.87 -19.84 36.31
C ALA A 768 30.59 -19.40 35.57
N ALA A 769 30.25 -18.17 35.82
CA ALA A 769 29.41 -17.35 35.02
C ALA A 769 30.14 -16.98 33.71
N PHE A 770 29.42 -16.90 32.63
CA PHE A 770 29.71 -15.89 31.61
C PHE A 770 28.41 -15.37 31.02
N LEU A 771 28.22 -14.11 31.24
CA LEU A 771 27.48 -13.13 30.52
C LEU A 771 27.94 -13.10 29.05
N PHE A 772 27.06 -12.88 28.12
CA PHE A 772 27.14 -11.76 27.19
C PHE A 772 25.88 -11.67 26.29
N PHE A 773 25.23 -10.52 26.42
CA PHE A 773 24.77 -9.55 25.43
C PHE A 773 24.08 -10.06 24.17
N GLY A 774 22.96 -9.50 23.96
CA GLY A 774 22.59 -8.96 22.71
C GLY A 774 21.10 -8.65 22.59
N LEU A 775 20.80 -7.45 22.77
CA LEU A 775 19.71 -6.54 22.53
C LEU A 775 18.71 -6.88 21.39
N PRO A 776 17.65 -6.10 21.29
CA PRO A 776 16.28 -6.59 21.04
C PRO A 776 15.81 -6.25 19.63
N LEU A 777 14.85 -6.94 19.17
CA LEU A 777 14.01 -6.44 18.08
C LEU A 777 12.51 -6.56 18.40
N ARG A 778 11.99 -5.40 18.52
CA ARG A 778 10.65 -4.89 18.52
C ARG A 778 9.84 -5.39 17.31
N ARG A 779 8.60 -5.77 17.53
CA ARG A 779 7.37 -5.23 16.93
C ARG A 779 6.21 -6.18 17.16
N ARG A 780 5.22 -5.67 17.92
CA ARG A 780 3.90 -5.23 17.46
C ARG A 780 3.21 -6.27 16.56
N GLY A 781 2.07 -6.77 16.90
CA GLY A 781 0.89 -6.17 17.43
C GLY A 781 -0.32 -7.07 17.27
N ARG A 782 -1.29 -6.81 18.10
CA ARG A 782 -2.72 -7.12 18.04
C ARG A 782 -3.14 -8.55 18.40
N LYS A 783 -3.69 -8.73 19.65
CA LYS A 783 -5.10 -8.61 20.03
C LYS A 783 -6.00 -9.61 19.31
N THR A 784 -6.46 -10.59 20.07
CA THR A 784 -7.81 -10.94 20.52
C THR A 784 -7.71 -12.24 21.26
N LEU A 785 -7.98 -12.26 22.51
CA LEU A 785 -9.21 -12.43 23.27
C LEU A 785 -9.81 -13.83 23.25
N LEU A 786 -10.01 -14.35 24.48
CA LEU A 786 -10.98 -15.36 24.96
C LEU A 786 -10.58 -16.81 24.71
N SER A 787 -10.65 -17.73 25.64
CA SER A 787 -11.24 -17.94 26.95
C SER A 787 -10.64 -19.20 27.54
N LEU A 788 -10.31 -19.22 28.81
CA LEU A 788 -10.94 -19.82 29.93
C LEU A 788 -11.23 -21.33 29.85
N PHE A 789 -10.53 -22.11 30.69
CA PHE A 789 -11.03 -23.13 31.68
C PHE A 789 -9.80 -23.79 32.33
N LEU A 790 -9.42 -23.50 33.44
CA LEU A 790 -9.70 -23.90 34.83
C LEU A 790 -9.92 -25.40 35.05
N LEU A 791 -9.02 -26.03 35.77
CA LEU A 791 -9.15 -27.00 36.87
C LEU A 791 -7.76 -27.59 37.12
N GLY A 792 -7.09 -27.46 38.23
CA GLY A 792 -7.47 -27.51 39.61
C GLY A 792 -6.62 -28.61 40.23
N ALA A 793 -5.40 -28.22 40.70
CA ALA A 793 -4.56 -29.11 41.52
C ALA A 793 -4.99 -29.00 42.99
N PHE A 794 -5.11 -30.09 43.66
CA PHE A 794 -5.11 -30.08 45.10
C PHE A 794 -4.03 -31.04 45.62
N ALA A 795 -3.02 -30.45 46.20
CA ALA A 795 -2.10 -31.07 47.13
C ALA A 795 -2.71 -30.99 48.51
N ALA A 796 -2.68 -32.06 49.27
CA ALA A 796 -2.87 -32.00 50.73
C ALA A 796 -1.82 -32.86 51.39
N MET A 797 -0.99 -32.15 52.09
CA MET A 797 -0.10 -32.59 53.17
C MET A 797 -0.93 -32.92 54.37
N VAL A 798 -0.68 -34.05 55.02
CA VAL A 798 -0.95 -34.18 56.46
C VAL A 798 0.20 -34.88 57.14
N MET A 799 0.81 -34.17 58.06
CA MET A 799 1.63 -34.66 59.16
C MET A 799 0.73 -35.31 60.22
N GLY A 800 1.27 -36.29 60.90
CA GLY A 800 0.65 -36.72 62.14
C GLY A 800 1.48 -37.77 62.89
N CYS A 801 2.05 -37.39 63.91
CA CYS A 801 2.79 -37.98 65.03
C CYS A 801 2.31 -39.35 65.54
N GLY A 802 3.24 -40.19 65.94
CA GLY A 802 3.57 -40.59 67.24
C GLY A 802 2.65 -41.66 67.98
N GLY A 803 3.27 -42.72 68.35
CA GLY A 803 2.66 -43.61 69.37
C GLY A 803 3.38 -44.92 69.48
N ALA A 804 4.29 -45.00 70.39
CA ALA A 804 4.88 -46.25 70.89
C ALA A 804 3.86 -47.07 71.63
N GLN A 805 3.74 -48.34 71.27
CA GLN A 805 3.33 -49.34 72.28
C GLN A 805 3.83 -50.72 72.02
N LYS A 806 4.59 -51.23 73.01
CA LYS A 806 4.69 -52.52 73.59
C LYS A 806 4.73 -53.77 72.72
N ALA A 807 5.79 -54.45 72.98
CA ALA A 807 6.02 -55.87 72.66
C ALA A 807 4.92 -56.76 73.21
N ALA A 808 4.36 -57.58 72.33
CA ALA A 808 3.65 -58.76 72.63
C ALA A 808 4.40 -60.01 72.18
N ASN A 809 4.40 -61.00 73.00
CA ASN A 809 5.09 -62.23 72.85
C ASN A 809 4.92 -62.93 71.49
N PRO A 810 5.86 -63.80 71.09
CA PRO A 810 5.76 -64.50 69.83
C PRO A 810 4.66 -65.59 69.99
N VAL A 811 3.71 -65.43 69.08
CA VAL A 811 2.73 -66.55 68.82
C VAL A 811 3.47 -67.60 68.10
N PRO A 812 3.31 -68.93 68.41
CA PRO A 812 4.01 -69.97 67.61
C PRO A 812 3.54 -69.92 66.17
N THR A 813 4.46 -69.97 65.23
CA THR A 813 4.20 -70.10 63.81
C THR A 813 3.38 -71.33 63.50
N PRO A 814 2.20 -71.24 62.87
CA PRO A 814 1.47 -72.42 62.49
C PRO A 814 2.30 -73.24 61.50
N ALA A 815 2.19 -74.57 61.62
CA ALA A 815 2.76 -75.42 60.63
C ALA A 815 2.29 -75.04 59.22
N ASN A 816 3.22 -74.97 58.32
CA ASN A 816 2.91 -74.63 56.91
C ASN A 816 2.09 -75.80 56.29
N PRO A 817 0.80 -75.56 55.94
CA PRO A 817 -0.06 -76.63 55.41
C PRO A 817 0.36 -77.07 54.00
N GLY A 818 1.36 -76.50 53.40
CA GLY A 818 1.79 -76.73 52.00
C GLY A 818 0.89 -76.13 50.93
N THR A 819 1.25 -76.22 49.73
CA THR A 819 0.43 -75.65 48.61
C THR A 819 -0.86 -76.44 48.49
N THR A 820 -2.01 -75.76 48.52
CA THR A 820 -3.34 -76.33 48.37
C THR A 820 -3.53 -77.01 47.02
N VAL A 821 -4.11 -78.20 46.95
CA VAL A 821 -4.51 -78.82 45.66
C VAL A 821 -5.55 -77.98 44.95
N GLY A 822 -5.39 -77.85 43.64
CA GLY A 822 -6.32 -76.99 42.87
C GLY A 822 -5.67 -76.42 41.57
N ASN A 823 -6.41 -75.59 40.89
CA ASN A 823 -6.02 -74.90 39.69
C ASN A 823 -5.43 -73.54 39.96
N TYR A 824 -4.23 -73.31 39.48
CA TYR A 824 -3.50 -72.04 39.57
C TYR A 824 -3.24 -71.45 38.19
N MET A 825 -3.09 -70.15 38.10
CA MET A 825 -2.67 -69.50 36.88
C MET A 825 -1.33 -68.76 37.09
N VAL A 826 -0.42 -68.99 36.25
CA VAL A 826 0.85 -68.27 36.14
C VAL A 826 0.81 -67.33 34.95
N THR A 827 0.86 -66.06 35.20
CA THR A 827 1.02 -65.07 34.12
C THR A 827 2.49 -64.89 33.89
N VAL A 828 2.94 -65.14 32.67
CA VAL A 828 4.30 -64.84 32.22
C VAL A 828 4.24 -63.57 31.35
N THR A 829 5.00 -62.58 31.73
CA THR A 829 5.10 -61.30 31.00
C THR A 829 6.51 -61.18 30.47
N GLY A 830 6.62 -60.96 29.14
CA GLY A 830 7.86 -60.62 28.45
C GLY A 830 7.91 -59.14 28.18
N SER A 831 9.08 -58.55 28.40
CA SER A 831 9.33 -57.10 28.09
C SER A 831 10.66 -56.94 27.37
N SER A 832 10.68 -55.99 26.40
CA SER A 832 11.89 -55.55 25.70
C SER A 832 11.75 -54.07 25.37
N GLY A 833 12.39 -53.23 26.17
CA GLY A 833 12.17 -51.76 26.09
C GLY A 833 10.69 -51.41 26.43
N ALA A 834 10.03 -50.72 25.52
CA ALA A 834 8.61 -50.35 25.64
C ALA A 834 7.65 -51.46 25.17
N LEU A 835 8.14 -52.54 24.59
CA LEU A 835 7.32 -53.65 24.10
C LEU A 835 7.03 -54.64 25.22
N SER A 836 5.80 -55.10 25.35
CA SER A 836 5.42 -56.17 26.28
C SER A 836 4.39 -57.09 25.66
N ALA A 837 4.48 -58.36 26.06
CA ALA A 837 3.49 -59.39 25.73
C ALA A 837 3.33 -60.30 26.95
N SER A 838 2.15 -60.90 27.14
CA SER A 838 1.91 -61.79 28.22
C SER A 838 1.19 -63.06 27.75
N THR A 839 1.43 -64.14 28.44
CA THR A 839 0.67 -65.39 28.27
C THR A 839 0.34 -65.97 29.65
N THR A 840 -0.69 -66.78 29.72
CA THR A 840 -1.11 -67.41 30.98
C THR A 840 -0.92 -68.95 30.88
N VAL A 841 -0.26 -69.54 31.87
CA VAL A 841 -0.03 -71.01 31.99
C VAL A 841 -0.98 -71.52 33.09
N ALA A 842 -1.90 -72.36 32.70
CA ALA A 842 -2.72 -73.06 33.65
C ALA A 842 -1.93 -74.21 34.35
N ILE A 843 -1.99 -74.23 35.67
CA ILE A 843 -1.32 -75.30 36.49
C ILE A 843 -2.35 -75.97 37.29
N THR A 844 -2.29 -77.31 37.21
CA THR A 844 -3.17 -78.15 38.12
C THR A 844 -2.23 -78.84 39.13
N VAL A 845 -2.45 -78.64 40.39
CA VAL A 845 -1.80 -79.33 41.53
C VAL A 845 -2.76 -80.37 42.06
N ASN A 846 -2.42 -81.64 41.83
CA ASN A 846 -3.27 -82.74 42.18
C ASN A 846 -3.00 -83.23 43.59
#